data_fcd727ccd94cf79404500177ecb80299
#
_entry.id   fcd727ccd94cf79404500177ecb80299
#
_cell.length_a   1.000
_cell.length_b   1.000
_cell.length_c   1.000
_cell.angle_alpha   90.00
_cell.angle_beta   90.00
_cell.angle_gamma   90.00
#
_symmetry.space_group_name_H-M   'P 1'
#
loop_
_entity.id
_entity.type
_entity.pdbx_description
1 polymer ?
#
loop_
_entity_poly.entity_id
_entity_poly.type
_entity_poly.pdbx_seq_one_letter_code
_entity_poly.pdbx_strand_id
1 'polypeptide(L)'
;MAFVLLLQQILIVEGISDTTKDDGFMGILGAIVDNSSRIGKEESVAMQIAVEDLFNKNDQRLDLKIRNSQGDPLQAALAARSLINTDQVQAILGPQTWEEVSLVAEIGSKRHIPIMSLADATPEWATELCTFLVQASPNKLKQMEAITAMVQRWEWHQVTIIYEEKDFSATAVLSHLSNALKEVGAEISHYVALPSLASSWSEHLEGLKISQNRMFVVHLSLPLAIELFEKAKRMKMMEKDCVWIITDPFASLVLSLNASTISSMQGIVGVKSYIPKNEPHFQDFRDKFFQRFSLEYPEEENHEPSIFAAQAYDAAWTVALAMRGKKQGRQQILSNILQSDFHGLSGKVQFTNQTISPAHTFQIMNVMGESYIELGFWSDGLGFSQTIGESANFSSSMNVMGQVSWPGGTQGTPKGWSPPTSANPLKIGVPTRASFKQYVEVEMEKDHLGNNFSFSYKGLAIDVFKATLDELPFDLPYNFFPFNGTFDALVEQIHLKKFDAAIGSIAIRANRYQHAEFTPPYTESGLVMIVPVRSRTQEKAWLIIKPFTNSLWVLIGGTSIYNGFVIWLIERNHCPELKGSISNQVGTLIWLAFSTLFSLNSNKLKSNLSRITMVVWLFMSLVITQTYTAKLASLLTLPQLEPTVVDVFALQNSNAMVGCAGASYISKYLEEVLHFHHNNIKNFSGADEYAPALRSQEVAALFLNLPLAKVFLAENCKSFTMTGPTYSVGGFGFAFPRGSQLLPSVTQAMLKVSEKGTLQDLERKMLASQKCMDMDPEEDECLSLSVSPSYFWVLFLFTGGTSSMALAIYIFRAYNSK
;
A
#
# COMPACT_ATOMS: atom_id res chain seq x y z
N MET A 1 -88.71 -45.00 48.55
CA MET A 1 -88.66 -43.52 48.78
C MET A 1 -87.30 -42.97 49.37
N ALA A 2 -86.62 -43.74 50.23
CA ALA A 2 -85.32 -43.36 50.77
C ALA A 2 -84.18 -43.34 49.74
N PHE A 3 -84.15 -44.15 48.72
CA PHE A 3 -83.16 -44.27 47.70
C PHE A 3 -83.18 -43.13 46.65
N VAL A 4 -84.46 -42.62 46.43
CA VAL A 4 -84.62 -41.41 45.54
C VAL A 4 -84.13 -40.10 46.24
N LEU A 5 -84.31 -40.01 47.53
CA LEU A 5 -83.84 -38.90 48.34
C LEU A 5 -82.28 -38.88 48.48
N LEU A 6 -81.67 -40.09 48.50
CA LEU A 6 -80.23 -40.23 48.53
C LEU A 6 -79.59 -39.86 47.16
N LEU A 7 -80.21 -40.22 46.07
CA LEU A 7 -79.82 -39.84 44.73
C LEU A 7 -80.00 -38.31 44.48
N GLN A 8 -81.02 -37.69 45.06
CA GLN A 8 -81.16 -36.20 44.99
C GLN A 8 -80.13 -35.47 45.84
N GLN A 9 -79.70 -36.05 46.96
CA GLN A 9 -78.66 -35.46 47.74
C GLN A 9 -77.20 -35.59 47.08
N ILE A 10 -77.04 -36.72 46.37
CA ILE A 10 -75.80 -36.93 45.58
C ILE A 10 -75.78 -36.04 44.37
N LEU A 11 -76.89 -35.73 43.76
CA LEU A 11 -77.01 -34.78 42.64
C LEU A 11 -76.96 -33.29 43.09
N ILE A 12 -77.29 -33.02 44.34
CA ILE A 12 -77.14 -31.65 44.89
C ILE A 12 -75.62 -31.37 45.38
N VAL A 13 -74.88 -32.44 45.66
CA VAL A 13 -73.44 -32.30 45.97
C VAL A 13 -72.61 -32.24 44.68
N GLU A 14 -73.07 -32.76 43.55
CA GLU A 14 -72.40 -32.51 42.27
C GLU A 14 -72.83 -31.21 41.57
N GLY A 15 -73.71 -30.42 42.17
CA GLY A 15 -74.26 -29.17 41.68
C GLY A 15 -73.57 -27.91 42.42
N ILE A 16 -72.61 -28.13 43.27
CA ILE A 16 -71.67 -27.04 43.63
C ILE A 16 -70.78 -26.85 42.43
N SER A 17 -71.23 -25.98 41.57
CA SER A 17 -70.36 -25.37 40.57
C SER A 17 -69.10 -24.95 41.28
N ASP A 18 -68.03 -25.59 40.91
CA ASP A 18 -66.69 -25.09 41.10
C ASP A 18 -66.65 -23.70 40.48
N THR A 19 -67.13 -22.70 41.26
CA THR A 19 -66.62 -21.34 41.06
C THR A 19 -65.18 -21.37 41.55
N THR A 20 -64.37 -22.13 40.80
CA THR A 20 -62.93 -21.83 40.74
C THR A 20 -62.89 -20.35 40.37
N LYS A 21 -62.58 -19.52 41.35
CA LYS A 21 -61.94 -18.25 41.09
C LYS A 21 -60.99 -18.52 39.98
N ASP A 22 -61.21 -17.87 38.87
CA ASP A 22 -60.28 -17.80 37.75
C ASP A 22 -59.02 -17.18 38.37
N ASP A 23 -58.14 -18.05 38.90
CA ASP A 23 -56.95 -17.67 39.72
C ASP A 23 -55.91 -16.94 38.89
N GLY A 24 -56.30 -16.30 37.78
CA GLY A 24 -55.39 -15.52 36.93
C GLY A 24 -54.30 -16.37 36.29
N PHE A 25 -54.44 -17.74 36.27
CA PHE A 25 -53.43 -18.63 35.69
C PHE A 25 -53.41 -18.50 34.19
N MET A 26 -52.25 -18.03 33.65
CA MET A 26 -52.08 -17.78 32.21
C MET A 26 -51.54 -19.00 31.46
N GLY A 27 -50.67 -19.78 32.10
CA GLY A 27 -50.09 -20.94 31.47
C GLY A 27 -48.71 -21.30 32.04
N ILE A 28 -48.02 -22.20 31.34
CA ILE A 28 -46.69 -22.71 31.73
C ILE A 28 -45.69 -22.27 30.69
N LEU A 29 -44.63 -21.59 31.10
CA LEU A 29 -43.48 -21.16 30.29
C LEU A 29 -42.30 -22.09 30.57
N GLY A 30 -41.66 -22.61 29.54
CA GLY A 30 -40.41 -23.35 29.65
C GLY A 30 -39.21 -22.48 29.46
N ALA A 31 -38.11 -22.77 30.12
CA ALA A 31 -36.79 -22.16 29.85
C ALA A 31 -35.70 -23.22 29.82
N ILE A 32 -34.77 -23.08 28.88
CA ILE A 32 -33.60 -23.91 28.75
C ILE A 32 -32.39 -23.04 28.88
N VAL A 33 -31.60 -23.23 29.94
CA VAL A 33 -30.44 -22.43 30.29
C VAL A 33 -29.26 -23.31 30.64
N ASP A 34 -28.06 -22.82 30.47
CA ASP A 34 -26.83 -23.48 30.92
C ASP A 34 -26.41 -22.95 32.28
N ASN A 35 -26.84 -23.59 33.36
CA ASN A 35 -26.49 -23.18 34.75
C ASN A 35 -25.00 -23.36 35.07
N SER A 36 -24.21 -23.96 34.22
CA SER A 36 -22.76 -24.06 34.41
C SER A 36 -22.04 -22.77 33.98
N SER A 37 -22.65 -22.00 33.09
CA SER A 37 -22.15 -20.71 32.61
C SER A 37 -22.66 -19.53 33.43
N ARG A 38 -21.86 -18.47 33.51
CA ARG A 38 -22.27 -17.21 34.12
C ARG A 38 -23.52 -16.62 33.46
N ILE A 39 -23.60 -16.69 32.14
CA ILE A 39 -24.76 -16.19 31.36
C ILE A 39 -26.02 -16.91 31.76
N GLY A 40 -26.01 -18.27 31.75
CA GLY A 40 -27.21 -19.02 32.08
C GLY A 40 -27.67 -18.86 33.52
N LYS A 41 -26.77 -18.65 34.51
CA LYS A 41 -27.13 -18.26 35.86
C LYS A 41 -27.89 -16.93 35.89
N GLU A 42 -27.38 -15.92 35.16
CA GLU A 42 -28.02 -14.61 35.05
C GLU A 42 -29.40 -14.69 34.36
N GLU A 43 -29.51 -15.43 33.25
CA GLU A 43 -30.76 -15.63 32.52
C GLU A 43 -31.82 -16.31 33.40
N SER A 44 -31.44 -17.35 34.16
CA SER A 44 -32.33 -18.05 35.09
C SER A 44 -32.95 -17.08 36.09
N VAL A 45 -32.13 -16.29 36.75
CA VAL A 45 -32.63 -15.33 37.76
C VAL A 45 -33.45 -14.20 37.13
N ALA A 46 -33.03 -13.69 35.98
CA ALA A 46 -33.74 -12.61 35.28
C ALA A 46 -35.14 -13.04 34.80
N MET A 47 -35.28 -14.26 34.24
CA MET A 47 -36.56 -14.80 33.82
C MET A 47 -37.52 -15.01 35.00
N GLN A 48 -37.02 -15.45 36.17
CA GLN A 48 -37.81 -15.61 37.38
C GLN A 48 -38.32 -14.24 37.89
N ILE A 49 -37.46 -13.20 37.89
CA ILE A 49 -37.85 -11.84 38.26
C ILE A 49 -38.93 -11.32 37.31
N ALA A 50 -38.78 -11.54 35.99
CA ALA A 50 -39.76 -11.08 35.01
C ALA A 50 -41.15 -11.67 35.26
N VAL A 51 -41.22 -12.99 35.58
CA VAL A 51 -42.49 -13.68 35.89
C VAL A 51 -43.08 -13.16 37.21
N GLU A 52 -42.29 -12.92 38.24
CA GLU A 52 -42.72 -12.34 39.50
C GLU A 52 -43.25 -10.89 39.37
N ASP A 53 -42.55 -10.08 38.56
CA ASP A 53 -43.00 -8.70 38.31
C ASP A 53 -44.33 -8.63 37.53
N LEU A 54 -44.55 -9.59 36.65
CA LEU A 54 -45.85 -9.74 35.96
C LEU A 54 -46.99 -10.04 36.95
N PHE A 55 -46.75 -10.98 37.88
CA PHE A 55 -47.72 -11.32 38.93
C PHE A 55 -48.04 -10.12 39.79
N ASN A 56 -47.02 -9.41 40.26
CA ASN A 56 -47.17 -8.24 41.14
C ASN A 56 -47.95 -7.07 40.47
N LYS A 57 -47.76 -6.90 39.13
CA LYS A 57 -48.47 -5.83 38.41
C LYS A 57 -49.91 -6.14 38.03
N ASN A 58 -50.28 -7.41 37.78
CA ASN A 58 -51.51 -7.78 37.11
C ASN A 58 -52.32 -8.84 37.86
N ASP A 59 -51.86 -9.37 38.95
CA ASP A 59 -52.47 -10.52 39.67
C ASP A 59 -52.67 -11.76 38.77
N GLN A 60 -51.75 -11.91 37.76
CA GLN A 60 -51.72 -12.97 36.76
C GLN A 60 -50.56 -13.93 37.00
N ARG A 61 -50.87 -15.23 37.19
CA ARG A 61 -49.88 -16.27 37.53
C ARG A 61 -49.41 -17.00 36.27
N LEU A 62 -48.07 -16.94 36.01
CA LEU A 62 -47.38 -17.73 35.02
C LEU A 62 -46.42 -18.67 35.75
N ASP A 63 -46.45 -19.97 35.40
CA ASP A 63 -45.55 -20.97 35.99
C ASP A 63 -44.32 -21.14 35.08
N LEU A 64 -43.12 -20.85 35.62
CA LEU A 64 -41.87 -20.96 34.89
C LEU A 64 -41.14 -22.26 35.24
N LYS A 65 -40.92 -23.10 34.22
CA LYS A 65 -40.19 -24.41 34.34
C LYS A 65 -38.79 -24.29 33.70
N ILE A 66 -37.78 -24.22 34.49
CA ILE A 66 -36.39 -24.13 34.04
C ILE A 66 -35.77 -25.51 33.93
N ARG A 67 -35.03 -25.76 32.85
CA ARG A 67 -34.22 -26.96 32.61
C ARG A 67 -32.79 -26.61 32.27
N ASN A 68 -31.84 -27.35 32.80
CA ASN A 68 -30.41 -27.13 32.58
C ASN A 68 -29.96 -27.92 31.35
N SER A 69 -29.37 -27.27 30.34
CA SER A 69 -28.76 -27.89 29.17
C SER A 69 -27.32 -28.31 29.37
N GLN A 70 -26.63 -27.78 30.36
CA GLN A 70 -25.20 -27.99 30.62
C GLN A 70 -24.31 -27.62 29.42
N GLY A 71 -24.77 -26.75 28.52
CA GLY A 71 -24.05 -26.37 27.28
C GLY A 71 -23.98 -27.50 26.22
N ASP A 72 -24.77 -28.56 26.40
CA ASP A 72 -24.81 -29.70 25.48
C ASP A 72 -26.09 -29.66 24.60
N PRO A 73 -25.97 -29.58 23.27
CA PRO A 73 -27.11 -29.54 22.37
C PRO A 73 -28.07 -30.73 22.52
N LEU A 74 -27.55 -31.92 22.83
CA LEU A 74 -28.37 -33.08 23.05
C LEU A 74 -29.19 -32.97 24.35
N GLN A 75 -28.60 -32.48 25.42
CA GLN A 75 -29.28 -32.23 26.69
C GLN A 75 -30.34 -31.10 26.50
N ALA A 76 -30.03 -30.05 25.74
CA ALA A 76 -31.02 -29.04 25.41
C ALA A 76 -32.24 -29.61 24.66
N ALA A 77 -32.01 -30.51 23.71
CA ALA A 77 -33.10 -31.21 22.98
C ALA A 77 -33.93 -32.11 23.90
N LEU A 78 -33.29 -32.84 24.83
CA LEU A 78 -34.01 -33.66 25.83
C LEU A 78 -34.82 -32.78 26.80
N ALA A 79 -34.25 -31.67 27.24
CA ALA A 79 -34.92 -30.67 28.08
C ALA A 79 -36.15 -30.09 27.36
N ALA A 80 -36.04 -29.69 26.08
CA ALA A 80 -37.17 -29.24 25.27
C ALA A 80 -38.27 -30.30 25.17
N ARG A 81 -37.88 -31.55 24.90
CA ARG A 81 -38.83 -32.68 24.86
C ARG A 81 -39.52 -32.91 26.20
N SER A 82 -38.84 -32.82 27.31
CA SER A 82 -39.42 -32.92 28.64
C SER A 82 -40.42 -31.79 28.94
N LEU A 83 -40.02 -30.54 28.68
CA LEU A 83 -40.89 -29.35 28.82
C LEU A 83 -42.16 -29.46 27.99
N ILE A 84 -42.08 -29.98 26.80
CA ILE A 84 -43.21 -30.11 25.88
C ILE A 84 -44.16 -31.26 26.28
N ASN A 85 -43.61 -32.45 26.58
CA ASN A 85 -44.44 -33.65 26.80
C ASN A 85 -44.89 -33.79 28.25
N THR A 86 -44.02 -33.45 29.21
CA THR A 86 -44.31 -33.61 30.63
C THR A 86 -44.93 -32.36 31.25
N ASP A 87 -44.30 -31.21 31.02
CA ASP A 87 -44.74 -29.97 31.64
C ASP A 87 -45.78 -29.22 30.79
N GLN A 88 -46.00 -29.63 29.53
CA GLN A 88 -47.01 -29.08 28.59
C GLN A 88 -46.88 -27.56 28.37
N VAL A 89 -45.66 -27.06 28.26
CA VAL A 89 -45.34 -25.63 28.09
C VAL A 89 -45.96 -25.09 26.81
N GLN A 90 -46.27 -23.76 26.84
CA GLN A 90 -46.88 -23.06 25.72
C GLN A 90 -45.83 -22.33 24.86
N ALA A 91 -44.67 -21.97 25.44
CA ALA A 91 -43.49 -21.39 24.77
C ALA A 91 -42.25 -21.81 25.51
N ILE A 92 -41.09 -21.72 24.86
CA ILE A 92 -39.78 -22.03 25.46
C ILE A 92 -38.86 -20.82 25.24
N LEU A 93 -38.19 -20.39 26.31
CA LEU A 93 -37.12 -19.39 26.31
C LEU A 93 -35.77 -20.06 26.21
N GLY A 94 -34.81 -19.43 25.52
CA GLY A 94 -33.48 -20.00 25.30
C GLY A 94 -33.51 -21.11 24.22
N PRO A 95 -32.43 -21.84 24.07
CA PRO A 95 -31.09 -21.67 24.67
C PRO A 95 -30.27 -20.48 24.19
N GLN A 96 -29.03 -20.41 24.68
CA GLN A 96 -28.10 -19.32 24.41
C GLN A 96 -27.18 -19.56 23.22
N THR A 97 -26.89 -20.81 22.87
CA THR A 97 -26.01 -21.15 21.75
C THR A 97 -26.80 -21.62 20.53
N TRP A 98 -26.31 -21.30 19.33
CA TRP A 98 -26.99 -21.76 18.10
C TRP A 98 -27.04 -23.27 17.96
N GLU A 99 -26.00 -23.96 18.43
CA GLU A 99 -25.92 -25.42 18.40
C GLU A 99 -27.07 -26.06 19.20
N GLU A 100 -27.39 -25.48 20.36
CA GLU A 100 -28.54 -25.92 21.17
C GLU A 100 -29.88 -25.48 20.53
N VAL A 101 -29.94 -24.20 20.09
CA VAL A 101 -31.16 -23.63 19.47
C VAL A 101 -31.58 -24.42 18.24
N SER A 102 -30.66 -24.85 17.40
CA SER A 102 -30.95 -25.55 16.16
C SER A 102 -31.79 -26.83 16.37
N LEU A 103 -31.41 -27.60 17.40
CA LEU A 103 -32.16 -28.84 17.76
C LEU A 103 -33.49 -28.54 18.46
N VAL A 104 -33.52 -27.55 19.35
CA VAL A 104 -34.73 -27.15 20.06
C VAL A 104 -35.73 -26.51 19.12
N ALA A 105 -35.29 -25.66 18.18
CA ALA A 105 -36.15 -25.04 17.18
C ALA A 105 -36.82 -26.04 16.24
N GLU A 106 -36.12 -27.10 15.84
CA GLU A 106 -36.69 -28.19 15.04
C GLU A 106 -37.82 -28.92 15.82
N ILE A 107 -37.60 -29.21 17.11
CA ILE A 107 -38.60 -29.83 17.99
C ILE A 107 -39.79 -28.88 18.15
N GLY A 108 -39.55 -27.59 18.42
CA GLY A 108 -40.56 -26.56 18.60
C GLY A 108 -41.41 -26.37 17.35
N SER A 109 -40.80 -26.30 16.18
CA SER A 109 -41.53 -26.18 14.88
C SER A 109 -42.43 -27.39 14.60
N LYS A 110 -41.96 -28.62 14.85
CA LYS A 110 -42.76 -29.84 14.70
C LYS A 110 -43.93 -29.90 15.67
N ARG A 111 -43.87 -29.25 16.83
CA ARG A 111 -44.92 -29.25 17.86
C ARG A 111 -45.73 -27.96 17.90
N HIS A 112 -45.43 -27.03 17.01
CA HIS A 112 -46.04 -25.69 16.94
C HIS A 112 -45.92 -24.92 18.26
N ILE A 113 -44.76 -24.97 18.87
CA ILE A 113 -44.43 -24.27 20.12
C ILE A 113 -43.44 -23.13 19.82
N PRO A 114 -43.74 -21.88 20.15
CA PRO A 114 -42.82 -20.78 19.97
C PRO A 114 -41.52 -20.99 20.80
N ILE A 115 -40.38 -20.88 20.14
CA ILE A 115 -39.06 -20.92 20.75
C ILE A 115 -38.49 -19.54 20.66
N MET A 116 -38.24 -18.88 21.78
CA MET A 116 -37.61 -17.57 21.85
C MET A 116 -36.14 -17.74 22.16
N SER A 117 -35.31 -17.74 21.11
CA SER A 117 -33.87 -17.94 21.21
C SER A 117 -33.17 -16.72 21.81
N LEU A 118 -32.23 -16.96 22.73
CA LEU A 118 -31.31 -15.95 23.26
C LEU A 118 -29.93 -16.00 22.61
N ALA A 119 -29.75 -16.84 21.59
CA ALA A 119 -28.48 -16.98 20.90
C ALA A 119 -28.06 -15.71 20.17
N ASP A 120 -26.79 -15.31 20.33
CA ASP A 120 -26.24 -14.09 19.76
C ASP A 120 -26.15 -14.08 18.23
N ALA A 121 -26.04 -15.25 17.59
CA ALA A 121 -25.96 -15.40 16.16
C ALA A 121 -26.85 -16.55 15.69
N THR A 122 -28.04 -16.22 15.26
CA THR A 122 -28.91 -17.13 14.55
C THR A 122 -28.76 -16.89 13.05
N PRO A 123 -28.49 -17.92 12.24
CA PRO A 123 -28.46 -17.75 10.77
C PRO A 123 -29.79 -17.22 10.24
N GLU A 124 -29.75 -16.29 9.29
CA GLU A 124 -30.97 -15.68 8.71
C GLU A 124 -31.94 -16.71 8.14
N TRP A 125 -31.41 -17.77 7.50
CA TRP A 125 -32.21 -18.86 6.96
C TRP A 125 -32.96 -19.69 8.04
N ALA A 126 -32.51 -19.64 9.30
CA ALA A 126 -33.09 -20.47 10.37
C ALA A 126 -34.51 -20.05 10.73
N THR A 127 -34.79 -18.77 10.74
CA THR A 127 -36.16 -18.25 10.96
C THR A 127 -37.11 -18.56 9.80
N GLU A 128 -36.57 -18.68 8.58
CA GLU A 128 -37.36 -19.09 7.42
C GLU A 128 -37.75 -20.58 7.45
N LEU A 129 -36.82 -21.43 7.90
CA LEU A 129 -37.06 -22.88 7.99
C LEU A 129 -37.83 -23.26 9.25
N CYS A 130 -37.56 -22.61 10.38
CA CYS A 130 -38.21 -22.88 11.65
C CYS A 130 -39.24 -21.77 11.97
N THR A 131 -40.44 -21.95 11.44
CA THR A 131 -41.55 -20.96 11.51
C THR A 131 -41.96 -20.57 12.93
N PHE A 132 -41.59 -21.34 13.96
CA PHE A 132 -41.86 -21.08 15.37
C PHE A 132 -40.65 -20.61 16.18
N LEU A 133 -39.53 -20.35 15.47
CA LEU A 133 -38.34 -19.76 16.06
C LEU A 133 -38.41 -18.22 16.02
N VAL A 134 -38.24 -17.59 17.16
CA VAL A 134 -38.11 -16.11 17.31
C VAL A 134 -36.77 -15.79 17.94
N GLN A 135 -36.02 -14.92 17.32
CA GLN A 135 -34.75 -14.45 17.86
C GLN A 135 -34.98 -13.25 18.78
N ALA A 136 -34.73 -13.44 20.08
CA ALA A 136 -34.86 -12.40 21.11
C ALA A 136 -33.56 -11.65 21.41
N SER A 137 -32.40 -12.21 21.04
CA SER A 137 -31.13 -11.50 21.12
C SER A 137 -30.94 -10.61 19.88
N PRO A 138 -30.60 -9.31 20.03
CA PRO A 138 -30.35 -8.43 18.91
C PRO A 138 -29.13 -8.89 18.12
N ASN A 139 -29.16 -8.73 16.80
CA ASN A 139 -28.00 -8.97 15.97
C ASN A 139 -26.89 -7.97 16.32
N LYS A 140 -25.76 -8.49 16.78
CA LYS A 140 -24.60 -7.71 17.23
C LYS A 140 -23.52 -7.54 16.15
N LEU A 141 -23.76 -7.98 14.93
CA LEU A 141 -22.78 -7.89 13.84
C LEU A 141 -22.36 -6.44 13.56
N LYS A 142 -23.23 -5.47 13.83
CA LYS A 142 -22.91 -4.03 13.74
C LYS A 142 -21.75 -3.59 14.65
N GLN A 143 -21.41 -4.33 15.68
CA GLN A 143 -20.19 -4.06 16.47
C GLN A 143 -18.91 -4.17 15.64
N MET A 144 -18.92 -4.95 14.54
CA MET A 144 -17.79 -5.05 13.63
C MET A 144 -17.55 -3.73 12.89
N GLU A 145 -18.59 -2.99 12.59
CA GLU A 145 -18.48 -1.64 12.02
C GLU A 145 -17.92 -0.65 13.06
N ALA A 146 -18.31 -0.77 14.32
CA ALA A 146 -17.71 0.03 15.40
C ALA A 146 -16.20 -0.24 15.54
N ILE A 147 -15.79 -1.52 15.52
CA ILE A 147 -14.38 -1.92 15.54
C ILE A 147 -13.64 -1.39 14.31
N THR A 148 -14.25 -1.49 13.14
CA THR A 148 -13.68 -0.99 11.89
C THR A 148 -13.50 0.53 11.92
N ALA A 149 -14.47 1.27 12.47
CA ALA A 149 -14.34 2.72 12.63
C ALA A 149 -13.18 3.11 13.56
N MET A 150 -12.93 2.31 14.62
CA MET A 150 -11.75 2.49 15.47
C MET A 150 -10.44 2.17 14.73
N VAL A 151 -10.41 1.08 13.97
CA VAL A 151 -9.24 0.69 13.15
C VAL A 151 -8.89 1.80 12.17
N GLN A 152 -9.88 2.32 11.45
CA GLN A 152 -9.71 3.43 10.51
C GLN A 152 -9.18 4.70 11.20
N ARG A 153 -9.76 5.03 12.35
CA ARG A 153 -9.39 6.26 13.07
C ARG A 153 -7.96 6.25 13.58
N TRP A 154 -7.47 5.09 13.99
CA TRP A 154 -6.10 4.91 14.48
C TRP A 154 -5.12 4.47 13.41
N GLU A 155 -5.55 4.46 12.13
CA GLU A 155 -4.72 4.16 10.96
C GLU A 155 -4.06 2.78 11.02
N TRP A 156 -4.76 1.80 11.61
CA TRP A 156 -4.29 0.42 11.59
C TRP A 156 -4.75 -0.26 10.30
N HIS A 157 -3.81 -0.85 9.57
CA HIS A 157 -4.09 -1.45 8.26
C HIS A 157 -4.22 -2.97 8.30
N GLN A 158 -3.69 -3.59 9.36
CA GLN A 158 -3.70 -5.03 9.50
C GLN A 158 -4.24 -5.43 10.87
N VAL A 159 -5.15 -6.39 10.87
CA VAL A 159 -5.82 -6.92 12.07
C VAL A 159 -5.61 -8.42 12.15
N THR A 160 -5.31 -8.94 13.34
CA THR A 160 -5.36 -10.37 13.62
C THR A 160 -6.65 -10.66 14.38
N ILE A 161 -7.47 -11.59 13.92
CA ILE A 161 -8.65 -12.02 14.66
C ILE A 161 -8.39 -13.36 15.34
N ILE A 162 -8.75 -13.43 16.62
CA ILE A 162 -8.67 -14.63 17.46
C ILE A 162 -10.10 -15.03 17.83
N TYR A 163 -10.49 -16.25 17.48
CA TYR A 163 -11.85 -16.73 17.69
C TYR A 163 -11.86 -18.19 18.13
N GLU A 164 -12.99 -18.66 18.67
CA GLU A 164 -13.18 -20.02 19.08
C GLU A 164 -13.51 -20.92 17.87
N GLU A 165 -12.76 -22.04 17.72
CA GLU A 165 -12.89 -22.93 16.56
C GLU A 165 -14.29 -23.54 16.43
N LYS A 166 -14.96 -23.81 17.56
CA LYS A 166 -16.29 -24.41 17.60
C LYS A 166 -17.43 -23.40 17.58
N ASP A 167 -17.15 -22.11 17.64
CA ASP A 167 -18.18 -21.09 17.63
C ASP A 167 -18.72 -20.86 16.22
N PHE A 168 -19.96 -21.26 16.00
CA PHE A 168 -20.64 -21.06 14.72
C PHE A 168 -20.86 -19.57 14.41
N SER A 169 -21.03 -18.75 15.44
CA SER A 169 -21.21 -17.29 15.30
C SER A 169 -19.98 -16.62 14.71
N ALA A 170 -18.80 -17.17 14.97
CA ALA A 170 -17.54 -16.64 14.50
C ALA A 170 -17.49 -16.48 12.97
N THR A 171 -18.13 -17.40 12.20
CA THR A 171 -18.14 -17.31 10.74
C THR A 171 -18.82 -16.03 10.24
N ALA A 172 -19.93 -15.64 10.84
CA ALA A 172 -20.62 -14.39 10.49
C ALA A 172 -19.80 -13.16 10.92
N VAL A 173 -19.23 -13.19 12.13
CA VAL A 173 -18.35 -12.13 12.64
C VAL A 173 -17.14 -11.93 11.75
N LEU A 174 -16.47 -13.01 11.32
CA LEU A 174 -15.31 -12.97 10.42
C LEU A 174 -15.66 -12.33 9.07
N SER A 175 -16.79 -12.74 8.49
CA SER A 175 -17.25 -12.22 7.20
C SER A 175 -17.59 -10.74 7.26
N HIS A 176 -18.34 -10.32 8.29
CA HIS A 176 -18.69 -8.91 8.49
C HIS A 176 -17.46 -8.04 8.76
N LEU A 177 -16.57 -8.48 9.65
CA LEU A 177 -15.33 -7.74 9.94
C LEU A 177 -14.45 -7.61 8.71
N SER A 178 -14.26 -8.69 7.95
CA SER A 178 -13.45 -8.68 6.73
C SER A 178 -14.00 -7.71 5.68
N ASN A 179 -15.33 -7.69 5.50
CA ASN A 179 -15.95 -6.78 4.53
C ASN A 179 -15.84 -5.32 4.97
N ALA A 180 -16.17 -5.04 6.22
CA ALA A 180 -16.08 -3.69 6.78
C ALA A 180 -14.63 -3.15 6.76
N LEU A 181 -13.62 -3.95 7.10
CA LEU A 181 -12.21 -3.56 7.04
C LEU A 181 -11.76 -3.22 5.62
N LYS A 182 -12.20 -3.97 4.61
CA LYS A 182 -11.87 -3.69 3.22
C LYS A 182 -12.38 -2.32 2.74
N GLU A 183 -13.54 -1.91 3.21
CA GLU A 183 -14.12 -0.59 2.88
C GLU A 183 -13.25 0.58 3.37
N VAL A 184 -12.53 0.38 4.47
CA VAL A 184 -11.63 1.40 5.05
C VAL A 184 -10.16 1.20 4.67
N GLY A 185 -9.84 0.26 3.76
CA GLY A 185 -8.47 0.00 3.32
C GLY A 185 -7.63 -0.81 4.31
N ALA A 186 -8.26 -1.51 5.25
CA ALA A 186 -7.62 -2.44 6.17
C ALA A 186 -7.95 -3.91 5.81
N GLU A 187 -7.18 -4.86 6.33
CA GLU A 187 -7.38 -6.29 6.07
C GLU A 187 -7.10 -7.15 7.31
N ILE A 188 -7.69 -8.35 7.31
CA ILE A 188 -7.33 -9.36 8.30
C ILE A 188 -6.08 -10.09 7.83
N SER A 189 -4.96 -9.90 8.56
CA SER A 189 -3.68 -10.53 8.24
C SER A 189 -3.60 -11.98 8.67
N HIS A 190 -4.20 -12.32 9.83
CA HIS A 190 -4.20 -13.65 10.40
C HIS A 190 -5.56 -14.00 11.00
N TYR A 191 -5.99 -15.23 10.74
CA TYR A 191 -7.16 -15.86 11.34
C TYR A 191 -6.67 -16.92 12.31
N VAL A 192 -6.94 -16.78 13.59
CA VAL A 192 -6.47 -17.70 14.65
C VAL A 192 -7.67 -18.35 15.30
N ALA A 193 -7.96 -19.57 14.89
CA ALA A 193 -8.96 -20.42 15.52
C ALA A 193 -8.34 -21.07 16.75
N LEU A 194 -8.88 -20.83 17.94
CA LEU A 194 -8.43 -21.48 19.16
C LEU A 194 -9.29 -22.72 19.45
N PRO A 195 -8.65 -23.89 19.57
CA PRO A 195 -9.36 -25.10 19.99
C PRO A 195 -9.73 -25.02 21.47
N SER A 196 -10.81 -25.69 21.85
CA SER A 196 -11.32 -25.67 23.23
C SER A 196 -10.33 -26.26 24.28
N LEU A 197 -9.26 -26.96 23.85
CA LEU A 197 -8.20 -27.46 24.68
C LEU A 197 -6.99 -26.53 24.68
N ALA A 198 -6.76 -25.86 25.77
CA ALA A 198 -5.72 -24.84 25.92
C ALA A 198 -4.27 -25.34 25.80
N SER A 199 -4.03 -26.62 25.88
CA SER A 199 -2.67 -27.19 25.78
C SER A 199 -2.00 -26.94 24.41
N SER A 200 -2.79 -26.76 23.35
CA SER A 200 -2.30 -26.52 21.96
C SER A 200 -2.07 -25.04 21.60
N TRP A 201 -2.42 -24.11 22.47
CA TRP A 201 -2.40 -22.66 22.14
C TRP A 201 -1.00 -22.03 22.11
N SER A 202 -0.01 -22.68 22.76
CA SER A 202 1.32 -22.09 22.90
C SER A 202 1.97 -21.82 21.55
N GLU A 203 1.83 -22.76 20.63
CA GLU A 203 2.38 -22.64 19.28
C GLU A 203 1.72 -21.50 18.48
N HIS A 204 0.38 -21.38 18.55
CA HIS A 204 -0.35 -20.30 17.89
C HIS A 204 0.05 -18.92 18.42
N LEU A 205 0.14 -18.77 19.75
CA LEU A 205 0.51 -17.51 20.37
C LEU A 205 1.99 -17.16 20.17
N GLU A 206 2.89 -18.14 20.12
CA GLU A 206 4.28 -17.92 19.74
C GLU A 206 4.40 -17.41 18.32
N GLY A 207 3.63 -17.99 17.38
CA GLY A 207 3.52 -17.50 16.02
C GLY A 207 3.05 -16.04 15.94
N LEU A 208 2.05 -15.67 16.74
CA LEU A 208 1.56 -14.29 16.82
C LEU A 208 2.59 -13.34 17.45
N LYS A 209 3.32 -13.80 18.45
CA LYS A 209 4.38 -13.01 19.08
C LYS A 209 5.53 -12.70 18.12
N ILE A 210 5.84 -13.61 17.20
CA ILE A 210 6.89 -13.45 16.20
C ILE A 210 6.38 -12.56 15.03
N SER A 211 5.08 -12.57 14.76
CA SER A 211 4.50 -11.76 13.68
C SER A 211 4.73 -10.27 13.93
N GLN A 212 4.74 -9.47 12.84
CA GLN A 212 4.88 -8.03 12.95
C GLN A 212 3.59 -7.34 13.41
N ASN A 213 2.44 -7.97 13.15
CA ASN A 213 1.15 -7.43 13.55
C ASN A 213 0.96 -7.54 15.07
N ARG A 214 0.53 -6.45 15.70
CA ARG A 214 0.28 -6.32 17.14
C ARG A 214 -1.14 -5.87 17.46
N MET A 215 -2.02 -5.86 16.46
CA MET A 215 -3.41 -5.50 16.61
C MET A 215 -4.28 -6.76 16.59
N PHE A 216 -4.97 -7.04 17.71
CA PHE A 216 -5.74 -8.25 17.94
C PHE A 216 -7.20 -7.92 18.22
N VAL A 217 -8.11 -8.55 17.49
CA VAL A 217 -9.55 -8.58 17.79
C VAL A 217 -9.88 -9.95 18.35
N VAL A 218 -10.52 -9.99 19.50
CA VAL A 218 -10.81 -11.24 20.24
C VAL A 218 -12.31 -11.47 20.31
N HIS A 219 -12.74 -12.59 19.77
CA HIS A 219 -14.13 -13.06 19.80
C HIS A 219 -14.16 -14.47 20.41
N LEU A 220 -14.26 -14.56 21.73
CA LEU A 220 -14.15 -15.78 22.49
C LEU A 220 -15.23 -15.84 23.59
N SER A 221 -15.57 -17.06 24.01
CA SER A 221 -16.34 -17.31 25.22
C SER A 221 -15.53 -16.93 26.49
N LEU A 222 -16.23 -16.66 27.58
CA LEU A 222 -15.64 -16.17 28.83
C LEU A 222 -14.46 -17.05 29.33
N PRO A 223 -14.60 -18.41 29.43
CA PRO A 223 -13.52 -19.25 29.93
C PRO A 223 -12.24 -19.20 29.07
N LEU A 224 -12.42 -19.22 27.73
CA LEU A 224 -11.29 -19.19 26.80
C LEU A 224 -10.61 -17.84 26.77
N ALA A 225 -11.37 -16.75 26.87
CA ALA A 225 -10.82 -15.40 26.92
C ALA A 225 -9.98 -15.17 28.19
N ILE A 226 -10.41 -15.66 29.36
CA ILE A 226 -9.64 -15.60 30.59
C ILE A 226 -8.27 -16.28 30.40
N GLU A 227 -8.28 -17.50 29.91
CA GLU A 227 -7.07 -18.24 29.67
C GLU A 227 -6.14 -17.61 28.63
N LEU A 228 -6.72 -17.05 27.55
CA LEU A 228 -5.97 -16.30 26.54
C LEU A 228 -5.20 -15.14 27.16
N PHE A 229 -5.87 -14.28 27.96
CA PHE A 229 -5.22 -13.09 28.51
C PHE A 229 -4.21 -13.40 29.60
N GLU A 230 -4.45 -14.41 30.44
CA GLU A 230 -3.43 -14.88 31.37
C GLU A 230 -2.18 -15.41 30.66
N LYS A 231 -2.36 -16.13 29.55
CA LYS A 231 -1.25 -16.65 28.75
C LYS A 231 -0.55 -15.55 27.99
N ALA A 232 -1.30 -14.61 27.38
CA ALA A 232 -0.77 -13.44 26.70
C ALA A 232 0.09 -12.58 27.63
N LYS A 233 -0.35 -12.38 28.91
CA LYS A 233 0.45 -11.68 29.92
C LYS A 233 1.75 -12.42 30.22
N ARG A 234 1.71 -13.72 30.44
CA ARG A 234 2.91 -14.56 30.68
C ARG A 234 3.89 -14.51 29.51
N MET A 235 3.38 -14.42 28.26
CA MET A 235 4.17 -14.33 27.05
C MET A 235 4.63 -12.89 26.71
N LYS A 236 4.33 -11.90 27.56
CA LYS A 236 4.64 -10.48 27.35
C LYS A 236 3.98 -9.88 26.10
N MET A 237 2.80 -10.34 25.74
CA MET A 237 1.98 -9.78 24.65
C MET A 237 1.03 -8.66 25.13
N MET A 238 1.06 -8.31 26.41
CA MET A 238 0.31 -7.22 27.03
C MET A 238 1.20 -6.01 27.36
N GLU A 239 2.27 -5.83 26.58
CA GLU A 239 3.22 -4.75 26.73
C GLU A 239 2.98 -3.67 25.66
N LYS A 240 3.86 -2.66 25.67
CA LYS A 240 3.83 -1.53 24.71
C LYS A 240 3.72 -2.02 23.27
N ASP A 241 2.99 -1.25 22.45
CA ASP A 241 2.75 -1.46 21.02
C ASP A 241 1.73 -2.56 20.67
N CYS A 242 1.21 -3.33 21.65
CA CYS A 242 0.11 -4.25 21.41
C CYS A 242 -1.24 -3.56 21.59
N VAL A 243 -2.18 -3.94 20.74
CA VAL A 243 -3.58 -3.50 20.79
C VAL A 243 -4.48 -4.72 20.89
N TRP A 244 -5.36 -4.71 21.87
CA TRP A 244 -6.35 -5.76 22.07
C TRP A 244 -7.74 -5.16 22.10
N ILE A 245 -8.61 -5.61 21.19
CA ILE A 245 -10.02 -5.24 21.15
C ILE A 245 -10.86 -6.47 21.39
N ILE A 246 -11.74 -6.44 22.40
CA ILE A 246 -12.65 -7.52 22.73
C ILE A 246 -14.08 -7.21 22.26
N THR A 247 -14.77 -8.23 21.79
CA THR A 247 -16.14 -8.13 21.29
C THR A 247 -17.18 -8.29 22.39
N ASP A 248 -18.44 -7.97 22.11
CA ASP A 248 -19.55 -7.92 23.04
C ASP A 248 -19.74 -9.16 23.94
N PRO A 249 -19.66 -10.41 23.46
CA PRO A 249 -19.88 -11.57 24.33
C PRO A 249 -18.99 -11.58 25.57
N PHE A 250 -17.75 -11.20 25.40
CA PHE A 250 -16.79 -11.13 26.50
C PHE A 250 -16.77 -9.77 27.18
N ALA A 251 -16.84 -8.67 26.38
CA ALA A 251 -16.79 -7.30 26.93
C ALA A 251 -17.90 -7.01 27.92
N SER A 252 -19.08 -7.58 27.73
CA SER A 252 -20.23 -7.42 28.63
C SER A 252 -20.08 -8.12 29.98
N LEU A 253 -19.17 -9.10 30.06
CA LEU A 253 -18.92 -9.92 31.28
C LEU A 253 -17.64 -9.53 32.03
N VAL A 254 -16.93 -8.47 31.61
CA VAL A 254 -15.66 -8.06 32.26
C VAL A 254 -15.82 -7.80 33.76
N LEU A 255 -16.97 -7.29 34.21
CA LEU A 255 -17.25 -7.09 35.63
C LEU A 255 -17.40 -8.40 36.44
N SER A 256 -17.65 -9.52 35.77
CA SER A 256 -17.78 -10.84 36.42
C SER A 256 -16.43 -11.53 36.59
N LEU A 257 -15.32 -10.88 36.20
CA LEU A 257 -13.99 -11.42 36.33
C LEU A 257 -13.39 -11.11 37.69
N ASN A 258 -12.56 -12.02 38.18
CA ASN A 258 -11.79 -11.78 39.39
C ASN A 258 -10.67 -10.74 39.18
N ALA A 259 -10.23 -10.10 40.24
CA ALA A 259 -9.21 -9.05 40.20
C ALA A 259 -7.89 -9.52 39.53
N SER A 260 -7.50 -10.80 39.68
CA SER A 260 -6.32 -11.39 39.07
C SER A 260 -6.41 -11.37 37.53
N THR A 261 -7.56 -11.79 37.00
CA THR A 261 -7.82 -11.81 35.56
C THR A 261 -7.88 -10.40 34.98
N ILE A 262 -8.61 -9.47 35.62
CA ILE A 262 -8.67 -8.06 35.21
C ILE A 262 -7.26 -7.44 35.19
N SER A 263 -6.40 -7.81 36.16
CA SER A 263 -5.00 -7.35 36.17
C SER A 263 -4.18 -7.84 34.95
N SER A 264 -4.58 -8.93 34.33
CA SER A 264 -3.94 -9.44 33.11
C SER A 264 -4.43 -8.73 31.84
N MET A 265 -5.51 -7.98 31.94
CA MET A 265 -6.22 -7.36 30.82
C MET A 265 -6.05 -5.84 30.74
N GLN A 266 -5.10 -5.28 31.45
CA GLN A 266 -4.91 -3.82 31.53
C GLN A 266 -4.65 -3.21 30.15
N GLY A 267 -5.41 -2.20 29.81
CA GLY A 267 -5.28 -1.46 28.55
C GLY A 267 -6.08 -2.05 27.37
N ILE A 268 -6.86 -3.11 27.60
CA ILE A 268 -7.74 -3.69 26.58
C ILE A 268 -8.90 -2.73 26.31
N VAL A 269 -9.27 -2.58 25.05
CA VAL A 269 -10.47 -1.88 24.62
C VAL A 269 -11.57 -2.88 24.33
N GLY A 270 -12.78 -2.62 24.82
CA GLY A 270 -13.93 -3.47 24.57
C GLY A 270 -15.07 -2.74 23.89
N VAL A 271 -15.78 -3.45 23.04
CA VAL A 271 -17.05 -2.99 22.44
C VAL A 271 -18.15 -3.87 22.95
N LYS A 272 -19.16 -3.28 23.60
CA LYS A 272 -20.30 -3.99 24.15
C LYS A 272 -21.61 -3.27 23.86
N SER A 273 -22.72 -4.02 23.92
CA SER A 273 -24.05 -3.43 23.77
C SER A 273 -24.35 -2.43 24.87
N TYR A 274 -25.00 -1.34 24.49
CA TYR A 274 -25.41 -0.31 25.44
C TYR A 274 -26.61 -0.78 26.29
N ILE A 275 -26.55 -0.49 27.59
CA ILE A 275 -27.64 -0.70 28.55
C ILE A 275 -28.04 0.65 29.15
N PRO A 276 -29.33 1.03 29.14
CA PRO A 276 -29.80 2.29 29.73
C PRO A 276 -29.88 2.23 31.28
N LYS A 277 -28.73 2.13 31.95
CA LYS A 277 -28.62 1.94 33.42
C LYS A 277 -29.30 3.01 34.26
N ASN A 278 -29.54 4.20 33.73
CA ASN A 278 -30.12 5.32 34.43
C ASN A 278 -31.65 5.31 34.40
N GLU A 279 -32.28 4.40 33.68
CA GLU A 279 -33.74 4.30 33.67
C GLU A 279 -34.28 3.70 34.96
N PRO A 280 -35.36 4.23 35.51
CA PRO A 280 -35.93 3.76 36.79
C PRO A 280 -36.31 2.28 36.76
N HIS A 281 -36.79 1.79 35.61
CA HIS A 281 -37.10 0.38 35.40
C HIS A 281 -35.89 -0.53 35.50
N PHE A 282 -34.75 -0.11 34.94
CA PHE A 282 -33.51 -0.89 35.05
C PHE A 282 -32.97 -0.88 36.50
N GLN A 283 -33.11 0.22 37.22
CA GLN A 283 -32.65 0.30 38.60
C GLN A 283 -33.47 -0.61 39.54
N ASP A 284 -34.82 -0.67 39.39
CA ASP A 284 -35.67 -1.60 40.14
C ASP A 284 -35.32 -3.06 39.85
N PHE A 285 -35.12 -3.41 38.53
CA PHE A 285 -34.67 -4.73 38.14
C PHE A 285 -33.30 -5.08 38.74
N ARG A 286 -32.34 -4.18 38.66
CA ARG A 286 -30.98 -4.34 39.16
C ARG A 286 -30.97 -4.67 40.65
N ASP A 287 -31.76 -3.91 41.46
CA ASP A 287 -31.80 -4.11 42.91
C ASP A 287 -32.41 -5.48 43.26
N LYS A 288 -33.46 -5.90 42.57
CA LYS A 288 -34.07 -7.24 42.72
C LYS A 288 -33.11 -8.34 42.30
N PHE A 289 -32.44 -8.14 41.15
CA PHE A 289 -31.48 -9.08 40.61
C PHE A 289 -30.29 -9.27 41.55
N PHE A 290 -29.72 -8.17 42.06
CA PHE A 290 -28.60 -8.20 42.97
C PHE A 290 -28.93 -9.00 44.24
N GLN A 291 -30.08 -8.74 44.84
CA GLN A 291 -30.53 -9.48 46.03
C GLN A 291 -30.71 -10.98 45.77
N ARG A 292 -31.35 -11.32 44.70
CA ARG A 292 -31.64 -12.73 44.37
C ARG A 292 -30.41 -13.47 43.89
N PHE A 293 -29.64 -12.89 43.02
CA PHE A 293 -28.44 -13.50 42.48
C PHE A 293 -27.38 -13.73 43.54
N SER A 294 -27.21 -12.81 44.49
CA SER A 294 -26.29 -13.03 45.62
C SER A 294 -26.73 -14.14 46.59
N LEU A 295 -28.00 -14.44 46.66
CA LEU A 295 -28.55 -15.54 47.48
C LEU A 295 -28.42 -16.88 46.79
N GLU A 296 -28.68 -16.92 45.46
CA GLU A 296 -28.67 -18.16 44.67
C GLU A 296 -27.23 -18.61 44.30
N TYR A 297 -26.35 -17.62 44.05
CA TYR A 297 -24.98 -17.86 43.59
C TYR A 297 -23.96 -17.02 44.41
N PRO A 298 -23.77 -17.37 45.68
CA PRO A 298 -22.84 -16.63 46.55
C PRO A 298 -21.36 -16.83 46.16
N GLU A 299 -21.04 -17.80 45.31
CA GLU A 299 -19.70 -18.05 44.79
C GLU A 299 -19.24 -17.05 43.73
N GLU A 300 -20.17 -16.30 43.10
CA GLU A 300 -19.86 -15.31 42.12
C GLU A 300 -19.40 -13.99 42.79
N GLU A 301 -18.28 -13.44 42.40
CA GLU A 301 -17.73 -12.21 42.98
C GLU A 301 -18.55 -10.97 42.66
N ASN A 302 -19.19 -10.91 41.49
CA ASN A 302 -20.00 -9.80 41.05
C ASN A 302 -21.47 -10.20 40.89
N HIS A 303 -22.36 -9.45 41.46
CA HIS A 303 -23.81 -9.69 41.42
C HIS A 303 -24.58 -8.68 40.56
N GLU A 304 -23.87 -7.83 39.77
CA GLU A 304 -24.50 -6.90 38.85
C GLU A 304 -25.02 -7.62 37.60
N PRO A 305 -26.21 -7.28 37.07
CA PRO A 305 -26.76 -7.89 35.87
C PRO A 305 -26.00 -7.41 34.63
N SER A 306 -25.71 -8.35 33.71
CA SER A 306 -25.20 -8.04 32.38
C SER A 306 -26.33 -7.77 31.39
N ILE A 307 -25.97 -7.46 30.12
CA ILE A 307 -26.94 -7.34 29.03
C ILE A 307 -27.73 -8.63 28.82
N PHE A 308 -27.14 -9.81 29.09
CA PHE A 308 -27.80 -11.10 28.95
C PHE A 308 -28.95 -11.26 29.95
N ALA A 309 -28.76 -10.81 31.18
CA ALA A 309 -29.85 -10.76 32.16
C ALA A 309 -31.00 -9.88 31.69
N ALA A 310 -30.69 -8.67 31.17
CA ALA A 310 -31.72 -7.74 30.66
C ALA A 310 -32.45 -8.34 29.44
N GLN A 311 -31.76 -8.96 28.51
CA GLN A 311 -32.39 -9.64 27.38
C GLN A 311 -33.26 -10.82 27.79
N ALA A 312 -32.83 -11.62 28.74
CA ALA A 312 -33.60 -12.74 29.27
C ALA A 312 -34.87 -12.27 30.00
N TYR A 313 -34.78 -11.18 30.75
CA TYR A 313 -35.94 -10.53 31.34
C TYR A 313 -36.92 -10.07 30.28
N ASP A 314 -36.46 -9.30 29.29
CA ASP A 314 -37.28 -8.81 28.17
C ASP A 314 -37.94 -9.92 27.36
N ALA A 315 -37.22 -11.00 27.11
CA ALA A 315 -37.74 -12.20 26.43
C ALA A 315 -38.86 -12.85 27.26
N ALA A 316 -38.65 -13.08 28.56
CA ALA A 316 -39.65 -13.65 29.43
C ALA A 316 -40.89 -12.73 29.57
N TRP A 317 -40.64 -11.43 29.67
CA TRP A 317 -41.70 -10.42 29.70
C TRP A 317 -42.50 -10.37 28.39
N THR A 318 -41.85 -10.46 27.24
CA THR A 318 -42.49 -10.53 25.89
C THR A 318 -43.44 -11.71 25.80
N VAL A 319 -42.95 -12.90 26.16
CA VAL A 319 -43.79 -14.12 26.12
C VAL A 319 -44.93 -14.04 27.11
N ALA A 320 -44.68 -13.53 28.32
CA ALA A 320 -45.69 -13.35 29.33
C ALA A 320 -46.79 -12.39 28.89
N LEU A 321 -46.46 -11.26 28.26
CA LEU A 321 -47.41 -10.36 27.65
C LEU A 321 -48.21 -11.04 26.48
N ALA A 322 -47.54 -11.81 25.64
CA ALA A 322 -48.15 -12.53 24.52
C ALA A 322 -49.13 -13.64 24.98
N MET A 323 -48.92 -14.19 26.16
CA MET A 323 -49.81 -15.21 26.76
C MET A 323 -51.00 -14.57 27.51
N ARG A 324 -51.09 -13.23 27.59
CA ARG A 324 -52.15 -12.53 28.28
C ARG A 324 -53.49 -12.76 27.63
N GLY A 325 -54.53 -13.30 28.38
CA GLY A 325 -55.85 -13.55 27.90
C GLY A 325 -56.30 -15.01 28.07
N LYS A 326 -57.60 -15.29 27.86
CA LYS A 326 -58.17 -16.63 28.09
C LYS A 326 -57.61 -17.60 27.05
N LYS A 327 -56.96 -18.72 27.46
CA LYS A 327 -56.49 -19.89 26.72
C LYS A 327 -56.21 -19.61 25.24
N GLN A 328 -55.12 -18.98 24.94
CA GLN A 328 -54.69 -18.68 23.56
C GLN A 328 -54.07 -19.93 22.92
N GLY A 329 -54.33 -20.14 21.62
CA GLY A 329 -53.63 -21.15 20.84
C GLY A 329 -52.18 -20.77 20.61
N ARG A 330 -51.27 -21.76 20.48
CA ARG A 330 -49.81 -21.56 20.32
C ARG A 330 -49.47 -20.66 19.13
N GLN A 331 -50.26 -20.71 18.05
CA GLN A 331 -50.05 -19.85 16.89
C GLN A 331 -50.41 -18.37 17.17
N GLN A 332 -51.43 -18.17 18.04
CA GLN A 332 -51.82 -16.83 18.49
C GLN A 332 -50.71 -16.21 19.40
N ILE A 333 -50.14 -17.06 20.25
CA ILE A 333 -48.99 -16.63 21.11
C ILE A 333 -47.83 -16.18 20.24
N LEU A 334 -47.48 -16.93 19.20
CA LEU A 334 -46.42 -16.50 18.26
C LEU A 334 -46.77 -15.16 17.59
N SER A 335 -47.99 -15.01 17.10
CA SER A 335 -48.43 -13.75 16.50
C SER A 335 -48.37 -12.57 17.46
N ASN A 336 -48.75 -12.78 18.72
CA ASN A 336 -48.70 -11.75 19.74
C ASN A 336 -47.23 -11.37 20.12
N ILE A 337 -46.34 -12.39 20.18
CA ILE A 337 -44.87 -12.14 20.36
C ILE A 337 -44.37 -11.24 19.24
N LEU A 338 -44.68 -11.54 18.00
CA LEU A 338 -44.19 -10.79 16.82
C LEU A 338 -44.77 -9.37 16.72
N GLN A 339 -45.92 -9.12 17.36
CA GLN A 339 -46.57 -7.80 17.42
C GLN A 339 -46.11 -6.96 18.63
N SER A 340 -45.17 -7.48 19.45
CA SER A 340 -44.70 -6.74 20.61
C SER A 340 -43.90 -5.50 20.19
N ASP A 341 -44.20 -4.36 20.76
CA ASP A 341 -43.51 -3.08 20.61
C ASP A 341 -43.54 -2.34 21.96
N PHE A 342 -42.44 -2.40 22.70
CA PHE A 342 -42.27 -1.74 23.97
C PHE A 342 -40.79 -1.41 24.27
N HIS A 343 -40.57 -0.54 25.22
CA HIS A 343 -39.23 -0.29 25.79
C HIS A 343 -38.99 -1.26 26.96
N GLY A 344 -38.03 -2.20 26.72
CA GLY A 344 -37.57 -3.18 27.70
C GLY A 344 -36.33 -2.70 28.44
N LEU A 345 -35.77 -3.56 29.28
CA LEU A 345 -34.49 -3.34 29.99
C LEU A 345 -33.27 -3.31 29.07
N SER A 346 -33.28 -4.08 28.02
CA SER A 346 -32.20 -4.15 27.03
C SER A 346 -32.31 -3.11 25.90
N GLY A 347 -33.41 -2.34 25.89
CA GLY A 347 -33.70 -1.36 24.84
C GLY A 347 -35.09 -1.56 24.22
N LYS A 348 -35.27 -1.12 22.96
CA LYS A 348 -36.52 -1.30 22.23
C LYS A 348 -36.74 -2.73 21.81
N VAL A 349 -37.82 -3.35 22.28
CA VAL A 349 -38.27 -4.70 21.90
C VAL A 349 -39.27 -4.56 20.77
N GLN A 350 -38.88 -4.79 19.57
CA GLN A 350 -39.72 -4.80 18.35
C GLN A 350 -39.20 -5.86 17.39
N PHE A 351 -40.10 -6.67 16.83
CA PHE A 351 -39.73 -7.76 15.94
C PHE A 351 -40.00 -7.42 14.48
N THR A 352 -39.05 -7.78 13.63
CA THR A 352 -39.18 -7.74 12.17
C THR A 352 -38.73 -9.11 11.60
N ASN A 353 -39.57 -9.79 10.84
CA ASN A 353 -39.26 -11.12 10.32
C ASN A 353 -38.75 -12.11 11.40
N GLN A 354 -39.47 -12.23 12.52
CA GLN A 354 -39.16 -13.11 13.67
C GLN A 354 -37.80 -12.79 14.37
N THR A 355 -37.18 -11.64 14.07
CA THR A 355 -35.95 -11.23 14.66
C THR A 355 -36.16 -9.88 15.37
N ILE A 356 -35.64 -9.71 16.58
CA ILE A 356 -35.66 -8.43 17.30
C ILE A 356 -34.83 -7.40 16.54
N SER A 357 -35.21 -6.13 16.62
CA SER A 357 -34.47 -5.04 15.99
C SER A 357 -33.00 -5.06 16.38
N PRO A 358 -32.06 -4.86 15.43
CA PRO A 358 -30.62 -4.92 15.71
C PRO A 358 -30.18 -3.85 16.71
N ALA A 359 -29.11 -4.13 17.45
CA ALA A 359 -28.48 -3.14 18.29
C ALA A 359 -27.75 -2.11 17.40
N HIS A 360 -28.09 -0.83 17.53
CA HIS A 360 -27.49 0.26 16.75
C HIS A 360 -26.45 1.05 17.53
N THR A 361 -26.41 0.91 18.84
CA THR A 361 -25.52 1.67 19.71
C THR A 361 -24.70 0.73 20.58
N PHE A 362 -23.40 0.94 20.55
CA PHE A 362 -22.42 0.19 21.31
C PHE A 362 -21.62 1.11 22.23
N GLN A 363 -21.37 0.65 23.44
CA GLN A 363 -20.52 1.31 24.41
C GLN A 363 -19.07 0.86 24.21
N ILE A 364 -18.15 1.81 24.18
CA ILE A 364 -16.71 1.54 24.10
C ILE A 364 -16.13 1.72 25.50
N MET A 365 -15.42 0.70 25.95
CA MET A 365 -14.81 0.66 27.27
C MET A 365 -13.32 0.38 27.20
N ASN A 366 -12.59 0.73 28.26
CA ASN A 366 -11.17 0.45 28.41
C ASN A 366 -10.92 -0.18 29.79
N VAL A 367 -10.33 -1.36 29.83
CA VAL A 367 -10.02 -2.07 31.06
C VAL A 367 -8.89 -1.37 31.81
N MET A 368 -9.16 -0.91 33.01
CA MET A 368 -8.22 -0.13 33.81
C MET A 368 -8.43 -0.36 35.31
N GLY A 369 -7.36 -0.62 36.04
CA GLY A 369 -7.46 -0.91 37.47
C GLY A 369 -8.13 -2.26 37.75
N GLU A 370 -9.12 -2.28 38.62
CA GLU A 370 -9.92 -3.45 38.97
C GLU A 370 -11.27 -3.53 38.22
N SER A 371 -11.48 -2.66 37.21
CA SER A 371 -12.72 -2.57 36.48
C SER A 371 -12.45 -2.08 35.04
N TYR A 372 -13.37 -1.33 34.48
CA TYR A 372 -13.19 -0.63 33.21
C TYR A 372 -13.70 0.81 33.30
N ILE A 373 -13.19 1.65 32.40
CA ILE A 373 -13.65 3.03 32.22
C ILE A 373 -14.47 3.09 30.94
N GLU A 374 -15.60 3.80 30.98
CA GLU A 374 -16.39 4.11 29.79
C GLU A 374 -15.71 5.21 29.00
N LEU A 375 -15.35 4.94 27.75
CA LEU A 375 -14.73 5.92 26.87
C LEU A 375 -15.77 6.76 26.13
N GLY A 376 -16.91 6.17 25.79
CA GLY A 376 -18.00 6.75 25.04
C GLY A 376 -18.78 5.71 24.26
N PHE A 377 -19.47 6.15 23.22
CA PHE A 377 -20.41 5.33 22.46
C PHE A 377 -20.15 5.46 20.97
N TRP A 378 -20.50 4.42 20.27
CA TRP A 378 -20.57 4.44 18.80
C TRP A 378 -21.98 4.04 18.37
N SER A 379 -22.55 4.78 17.44
CA SER A 379 -23.87 4.48 16.86
C SER A 379 -23.79 4.38 15.36
N ASP A 380 -24.49 3.37 14.81
CA ASP A 380 -24.56 3.11 13.39
C ASP A 380 -25.04 4.35 12.62
N GLY A 381 -24.33 4.75 11.58
CA GLY A 381 -24.62 5.92 10.76
C GLY A 381 -24.35 7.29 11.39
N LEU A 382 -24.10 7.35 12.72
CA LEU A 382 -23.86 8.61 13.45
C LEU A 382 -22.39 8.78 13.87
N GLY A 383 -21.67 7.68 14.16
CA GLY A 383 -20.28 7.71 14.61
C GLY A 383 -20.11 7.70 16.11
N PHE A 384 -19.08 8.40 16.63
CA PHE A 384 -18.66 8.39 18.04
C PHE A 384 -19.27 9.55 18.84
N SER A 385 -19.60 9.31 20.09
CA SER A 385 -20.05 10.33 21.05
C SER A 385 -19.61 9.99 22.46
N GLN A 386 -19.42 10.99 23.31
CA GLN A 386 -19.15 10.79 24.72
C GLN A 386 -20.42 10.50 25.53
N THR A 387 -21.57 10.97 25.08
CA THR A 387 -22.86 10.82 25.74
C THR A 387 -23.91 10.28 24.79
N ILE A 388 -24.99 9.71 25.34
CA ILE A 388 -26.19 9.30 24.60
C ILE A 388 -27.36 10.20 24.97
N GLY A 389 -28.27 10.42 24.02
CA GLY A 389 -29.51 11.21 24.21
C GLY A 389 -29.63 12.33 23.19
N GLU A 390 -30.71 13.14 23.33
CA GLU A 390 -31.03 14.22 22.38
C GLU A 390 -29.94 15.31 22.30
N SER A 391 -29.10 15.46 23.33
CA SER A 391 -27.99 16.41 23.40
C SER A 391 -26.64 15.79 23.00
N ALA A 392 -26.61 14.56 22.51
CA ALA A 392 -25.37 13.87 22.13
C ALA A 392 -24.77 14.44 20.85
N ASN A 393 -23.51 14.85 20.92
CA ASN A 393 -22.73 15.28 19.76
C ASN A 393 -22.01 14.11 19.16
N PHE A 394 -22.54 13.60 18.06
CA PHE A 394 -21.91 12.54 17.30
C PHE A 394 -20.88 13.11 16.34
N SER A 395 -19.77 12.40 16.19
CA SER A 395 -18.65 12.77 15.30
C SER A 395 -18.06 11.52 14.67
N SER A 396 -17.60 11.64 13.44
CA SER A 396 -16.75 10.62 12.82
C SER A 396 -15.37 10.51 13.50
N SER A 397 -15.00 11.48 14.34
CA SER A 397 -13.73 11.51 15.06
C SER A 397 -13.87 10.97 16.48
N MET A 398 -12.98 10.06 16.88
CA MET A 398 -12.87 9.57 18.25
C MET A 398 -12.33 10.60 19.26
N ASN A 399 -11.93 11.79 18.82
CA ASN A 399 -11.43 12.84 19.72
C ASN A 399 -12.49 13.35 20.71
N VAL A 400 -13.75 13.03 20.47
CA VAL A 400 -14.86 13.33 21.39
C VAL A 400 -14.94 12.34 22.55
N MET A 401 -14.19 11.23 22.49
CA MET A 401 -14.21 10.18 23.50
C MET A 401 -13.15 10.41 24.58
N GLY A 402 -13.26 9.64 25.67
CA GLY A 402 -12.26 9.61 26.73
C GLY A 402 -10.88 9.14 26.25
N GLN A 403 -9.86 9.49 27.00
CA GLN A 403 -8.48 9.07 26.69
C GLN A 403 -8.29 7.57 26.95
N VAL A 404 -7.74 6.86 25.97
CA VAL A 404 -7.46 5.42 26.05
C VAL A 404 -6.13 5.19 26.77
N SER A 405 -6.12 4.29 27.72
CA SER A 405 -4.92 3.71 28.31
C SER A 405 -4.63 2.38 27.61
N TRP A 406 -3.46 2.26 27.02
CA TRP A 406 -3.08 1.06 26.25
C TRP A 406 -2.26 0.07 27.09
N PRO A 407 -2.08 -1.19 26.64
CA PRO A 407 -1.22 -2.16 27.31
C PRO A 407 0.18 -1.58 27.57
N GLY A 408 0.72 -1.86 28.76
CA GLY A 408 1.98 -1.26 29.22
C GLY A 408 1.83 0.15 29.78
N GLY A 409 0.60 0.65 30.02
CA GLY A 409 0.33 1.94 30.65
C GLY A 409 0.62 3.16 29.76
N THR A 410 0.70 2.99 28.46
CA THR A 410 0.97 4.08 27.51
C THR A 410 -0.31 4.82 27.15
N GLN A 411 -0.23 6.17 27.05
CA GLN A 411 -1.34 7.03 26.64
C GLN A 411 -1.35 7.35 25.14
N GLY A 412 -0.20 7.17 24.47
CA GLY A 412 -0.09 7.36 23.02
C GLY A 412 -0.66 6.16 22.27
N THR A 413 -1.38 6.40 21.19
CA THR A 413 -1.94 5.33 20.33
C THR A 413 -0.82 4.41 19.83
N PRO A 414 -0.87 3.11 20.12
CA PRO A 414 0.11 2.16 19.61
C PRO A 414 0.03 2.09 18.09
N LYS A 415 1.18 1.87 17.45
CA LYS A 415 1.22 1.69 15.99
C LYS A 415 0.49 0.42 15.51
N GLY A 416 0.21 -0.51 16.40
CA GLY A 416 -0.41 -1.81 16.09
C GLY A 416 0.52 -2.78 15.37
N TRP A 417 1.81 -2.47 15.30
CA TRP A 417 2.83 -3.34 14.73
C TRP A 417 4.20 -3.14 15.41
N SER A 418 5.04 -4.15 15.30
CA SER A 418 6.40 -4.14 15.83
C SER A 418 7.41 -4.18 14.67
N PRO A 419 8.44 -3.34 14.67
CA PRO A 419 9.53 -3.46 13.71
C PRO A 419 10.22 -4.83 13.86
N PRO A 420 10.87 -5.34 12.80
CA PRO A 420 11.71 -6.53 12.89
C PRO A 420 12.74 -6.40 14.01
N THR A 421 13.07 -7.54 14.64
CA THR A 421 14.01 -7.61 15.75
C THR A 421 15.22 -8.45 15.35
N SER A 422 16.31 -8.37 16.11
CA SER A 422 17.51 -9.20 15.87
C SER A 422 17.22 -10.71 15.92
N ALA A 423 16.18 -11.12 16.64
CA ALA A 423 15.71 -12.52 16.66
C ALA A 423 14.94 -12.91 15.39
N ASN A 424 14.28 -11.93 14.73
CA ASN A 424 13.56 -12.11 13.47
C ASN A 424 13.88 -10.94 12.54
N PRO A 425 15.05 -10.95 11.89
CA PRO A 425 15.48 -9.88 10.99
C PRO A 425 14.71 -9.89 9.69
N LEU A 426 14.58 -8.74 9.05
CA LEU A 426 13.93 -8.56 7.75
C LEU A 426 14.64 -9.40 6.68
N LYS A 427 13.91 -10.23 5.96
CA LYS A 427 14.44 -11.05 4.86
C LYS A 427 14.35 -10.26 3.56
N ILE A 428 15.50 -9.87 3.04
CA ILE A 428 15.59 -9.01 1.85
C ILE A 428 16.12 -9.82 0.68
N GLY A 429 15.31 -9.94 -0.37
CA GLY A 429 15.73 -10.55 -1.63
C GLY A 429 16.59 -9.59 -2.46
N VAL A 430 17.77 -10.04 -2.89
CA VAL A 430 18.71 -9.26 -3.73
C VAL A 430 18.96 -10.02 -5.04
N PRO A 431 18.73 -9.39 -6.23
CA PRO A 431 18.91 -10.06 -7.50
C PRO A 431 20.39 -10.33 -7.78
N THR A 432 20.74 -11.57 -8.16
CA THR A 432 22.11 -11.94 -8.56
C THR A 432 22.40 -11.65 -10.03
N ARG A 433 21.36 -11.47 -10.85
CA ARG A 433 21.47 -11.15 -12.28
C ARG A 433 21.14 -9.68 -12.52
N ALA A 434 21.94 -8.77 -11.99
CA ALA A 434 21.88 -7.37 -12.34
C ALA A 434 22.63 -7.11 -13.65
N SER A 435 22.07 -6.31 -14.55
CA SER A 435 22.71 -5.96 -15.82
C SER A 435 24.02 -5.16 -15.62
N PHE A 436 24.12 -4.44 -14.50
CA PHE A 436 25.29 -3.64 -14.14
C PHE A 436 25.65 -3.90 -12.68
N LYS A 437 26.87 -4.36 -12.45
CA LYS A 437 27.41 -4.67 -11.10
C LYS A 437 27.44 -3.45 -10.18
N GLN A 438 27.58 -2.26 -10.75
CA GLN A 438 27.61 -1.00 -10.03
C GLN A 438 26.35 -0.72 -9.24
N TYR A 439 25.20 -1.25 -9.67
CA TYR A 439 23.94 -1.14 -8.93
C TYR A 439 23.76 -2.24 -7.90
N VAL A 440 24.07 -3.47 -8.23
CA VAL A 440 24.02 -4.62 -7.33
C VAL A 440 25.07 -5.64 -7.77
N GLU A 441 25.97 -5.96 -6.88
CA GLU A 441 26.96 -7.03 -7.03
C GLU A 441 26.83 -7.99 -5.85
N VAL A 442 26.65 -9.26 -6.16
CA VAL A 442 26.59 -10.35 -5.19
C VAL A 442 27.76 -11.27 -5.43
N GLU A 443 28.74 -11.24 -4.53
CA GLU A 443 29.94 -12.07 -4.59
C GLU A 443 29.85 -13.19 -3.54
N MET A 444 30.27 -14.39 -3.93
CA MET A 444 30.38 -15.52 -3.02
C MET A 444 31.82 -15.55 -2.46
N GLU A 445 31.94 -15.21 -1.19
CA GLU A 445 33.23 -15.29 -0.47
C GLU A 445 33.32 -16.62 0.29
N LYS A 446 34.44 -17.29 0.13
CA LYS A 446 34.76 -18.47 0.96
C LYS A 446 35.45 -17.98 2.23
N ASP A 447 34.98 -18.46 3.36
CA ASP A 447 35.64 -18.22 4.64
C ASP A 447 37.09 -18.76 4.61
N HIS A 448 37.99 -18.10 5.31
CA HIS A 448 39.43 -18.47 5.36
C HIS A 448 39.69 -19.95 5.76
N LEU A 449 38.68 -20.64 6.31
CA LEU A 449 38.70 -22.05 6.68
C LEU A 449 38.06 -23.00 5.66
N GLY A 450 37.49 -22.47 4.56
CA GLY A 450 36.95 -23.27 3.43
C GLY A 450 35.63 -23.98 3.67
N ASN A 451 35.01 -23.86 4.86
CA ASN A 451 33.82 -24.64 5.25
C ASN A 451 32.49 -23.89 5.17
N ASN A 452 32.47 -22.57 5.10
CA ASN A 452 31.23 -21.80 4.99
C ASN A 452 31.30 -20.80 3.82
N PHE A 453 30.22 -20.74 3.03
CA PHE A 453 30.05 -19.74 1.99
C PHE A 453 29.28 -18.54 2.59
N SER A 454 29.87 -17.35 2.52
CA SER A 454 29.20 -16.09 2.81
C SER A 454 28.96 -15.32 1.51
N PHE A 455 27.87 -14.56 1.47
CA PHE A 455 27.59 -13.65 0.35
C PHE A 455 27.90 -12.22 0.75
N SER A 456 28.72 -11.55 -0.07
CA SER A 456 29.00 -10.12 0.04
C SER A 456 28.06 -9.38 -0.92
N TYR A 457 27.45 -8.30 -0.45
CA TYR A 457 26.51 -7.48 -1.21
C TYR A 457 27.02 -6.05 -1.30
N LYS A 458 27.23 -5.58 -2.53
CA LYS A 458 27.80 -4.26 -2.84
C LYS A 458 26.96 -3.56 -3.92
N GLY A 459 27.18 -2.27 -4.11
CA GLY A 459 26.60 -1.46 -5.18
C GLY A 459 25.64 -0.38 -4.71
N LEU A 460 25.30 0.54 -5.60
CA LEU A 460 24.51 1.75 -5.31
C LEU A 460 23.18 1.46 -4.60
N ALA A 461 22.45 0.43 -5.04
CA ALA A 461 21.17 0.09 -4.41
C ALA A 461 21.34 -0.34 -2.95
N ILE A 462 22.41 -1.06 -2.65
CA ILE A 462 22.73 -1.50 -1.28
C ILE A 462 23.17 -0.30 -0.43
N ASP A 463 23.99 0.60 -0.98
CA ASP A 463 24.47 1.77 -0.28
C ASP A 463 23.34 2.77 0.01
N VAL A 464 22.42 2.98 -0.95
CA VAL A 464 21.22 3.80 -0.74
C VAL A 464 20.32 3.19 0.32
N PHE A 465 20.16 1.86 0.32
CA PHE A 465 19.37 1.20 1.36
C PHE A 465 20.01 1.39 2.75
N LYS A 466 21.31 1.20 2.89
CA LYS A 466 22.02 1.44 4.16
C LYS A 466 21.88 2.90 4.62
N ALA A 467 22.10 3.87 3.72
CA ALA A 467 21.88 5.27 4.02
C ALA A 467 20.42 5.58 4.42
N THR A 468 19.47 4.86 3.86
CA THR A 468 18.05 4.98 4.24
C THR A 468 17.79 4.43 5.64
N LEU A 469 18.46 3.33 6.02
CA LEU A 469 18.36 2.77 7.37
C LEU A 469 18.91 3.73 8.44
N ASP A 470 20.00 4.44 8.15
CA ASP A 470 20.61 5.42 9.06
C ASP A 470 19.67 6.60 9.37
N GLU A 471 18.67 6.87 8.50
CA GLU A 471 17.67 7.93 8.68
C GLU A 471 16.37 7.42 9.34
N LEU A 472 16.24 6.12 9.61
CA LEU A 472 15.08 5.58 10.31
C LEU A 472 15.12 5.96 11.80
N PRO A 473 13.96 6.20 12.43
CA PRO A 473 13.88 6.50 13.86
C PRO A 473 14.03 5.27 14.77
N PHE A 474 14.29 4.09 14.21
CA PHE A 474 14.47 2.83 14.92
C PHE A 474 15.43 1.92 14.15
N ASP A 475 16.10 1.03 14.85
CA ASP A 475 16.96 0.02 14.25
C ASP A 475 16.13 -1.02 13.49
N LEU A 476 16.54 -1.35 12.27
CA LEU A 476 15.91 -2.33 11.41
C LEU A 476 16.89 -3.46 11.08
N PRO A 477 16.94 -4.52 11.90
CA PRO A 477 17.75 -5.71 11.61
C PRO A 477 17.31 -6.38 10.32
N TYR A 478 18.24 -6.73 9.46
CA TYR A 478 17.95 -7.34 8.16
C TYR A 478 19.01 -8.36 7.76
N ASN A 479 18.60 -9.30 6.90
CA ASN A 479 19.49 -10.24 6.23
C ASN A 479 19.22 -10.22 4.72
N PHE A 480 20.29 -10.13 3.94
CA PHE A 480 20.20 -10.25 2.49
C PHE A 480 20.22 -11.70 2.05
N PHE A 481 19.39 -12.03 1.06
CA PHE A 481 19.33 -13.35 0.44
C PHE A 481 19.47 -13.20 -1.07
N PRO A 482 20.41 -13.95 -1.70
CA PRO A 482 20.60 -13.88 -3.15
C PRO A 482 19.43 -14.56 -3.86
N PHE A 483 18.90 -13.90 -4.87
CA PHE A 483 17.82 -14.43 -5.71
C PHE A 483 18.26 -14.55 -7.16
N ASN A 484 18.21 -15.78 -7.70
CA ASN A 484 18.56 -16.06 -9.09
C ASN A 484 17.30 -16.23 -9.94
N GLY A 485 16.83 -15.14 -10.55
CA GLY A 485 15.63 -15.11 -11.38
C GLY A 485 15.39 -13.75 -12.01
N THR A 486 14.25 -13.59 -12.65
CA THR A 486 13.83 -12.30 -13.21
C THR A 486 13.37 -11.35 -12.08
N PHE A 487 13.38 -10.04 -12.36
CA PHE A 487 12.86 -9.06 -11.42
C PHE A 487 11.35 -9.25 -11.11
N ASP A 488 10.58 -9.72 -12.10
CA ASP A 488 9.15 -10.00 -11.90
C ASP A 488 8.95 -11.19 -10.95
N ALA A 489 9.75 -12.25 -11.11
CA ALA A 489 9.74 -13.39 -10.19
C ALA A 489 10.21 -13.00 -8.78
N LEU A 490 11.17 -12.08 -8.64
CA LEU A 490 11.59 -11.58 -7.33
C LEU A 490 10.45 -10.85 -6.62
N VAL A 491 9.72 -9.99 -7.34
CA VAL A 491 8.56 -9.27 -6.79
C VAL A 491 7.43 -10.26 -6.43
N GLU A 492 7.23 -11.31 -7.20
CA GLU A 492 6.28 -12.37 -6.87
C GLU A 492 6.64 -13.11 -5.57
N GLN A 493 7.93 -13.32 -5.27
CA GLN A 493 8.33 -13.92 -3.98
C GLN A 493 7.99 -13.04 -2.77
N ILE A 494 7.89 -11.72 -2.95
CA ILE A 494 7.37 -10.81 -1.91
C ILE A 494 5.89 -11.07 -1.69
N HIS A 495 5.10 -11.17 -2.76
CA HIS A 495 3.67 -11.49 -2.67
C HIS A 495 3.43 -12.84 -1.98
N LEU A 496 4.28 -13.83 -2.24
CA LEU A 496 4.25 -15.14 -1.61
C LEU A 496 4.81 -15.15 -0.17
N LYS A 497 5.16 -13.98 0.39
CA LYS A 497 5.69 -13.81 1.76
C LYS A 497 6.99 -14.60 2.03
N LYS A 498 7.77 -14.90 1.00
CA LYS A 498 9.09 -15.52 1.17
C LYS A 498 10.17 -14.49 1.50
N PHE A 499 10.04 -13.28 0.96
CA PHE A 499 10.84 -12.11 1.30
C PHE A 499 9.94 -11.00 1.85
N ASP A 500 10.49 -10.26 2.81
CA ASP A 500 9.82 -9.11 3.42
C ASP A 500 10.10 -7.81 2.65
N ALA A 501 11.14 -7.79 1.82
CA ALA A 501 11.46 -6.71 0.90
C ALA A 501 12.35 -7.22 -0.24
N ALA A 502 12.44 -6.45 -1.32
CA ALA A 502 13.46 -6.67 -2.35
C ALA A 502 14.20 -5.36 -2.66
N ILE A 503 15.53 -5.47 -2.74
CA ILE A 503 16.43 -4.34 -2.97
C ILE A 503 17.30 -4.64 -4.18
N GLY A 504 17.37 -3.66 -5.10
CA GLY A 504 18.13 -3.80 -6.33
C GLY A 504 17.68 -2.78 -7.38
N SER A 505 18.13 -2.94 -8.61
CA SER A 505 17.72 -2.12 -9.75
C SER A 505 16.31 -2.50 -10.26
N ILE A 506 15.33 -2.47 -9.36
CA ILE A 506 13.96 -2.92 -9.63
C ILE A 506 13.16 -1.73 -10.17
N ALA A 507 12.85 -1.74 -11.47
CA ALA A 507 12.04 -0.69 -12.09
C ALA A 507 10.59 -0.74 -11.58
N ILE A 508 10.07 0.42 -11.18
CA ILE A 508 8.69 0.59 -10.73
C ILE A 508 7.76 0.50 -11.95
N ARG A 509 6.81 -0.45 -11.93
CA ARG A 509 5.88 -0.71 -13.03
C ARG A 509 4.51 -1.11 -12.54
N ALA A 510 3.48 -0.82 -13.34
CA ALA A 510 2.09 -1.10 -13.01
C ALA A 510 1.81 -2.60 -12.75
N ASN A 511 2.39 -3.51 -13.56
CA ASN A 511 2.23 -4.95 -13.35
C ASN A 511 2.86 -5.43 -12.03
N ARG A 512 4.00 -4.87 -11.63
CA ARG A 512 4.67 -5.18 -10.36
C ARG A 512 3.93 -4.60 -9.16
N TYR A 513 3.29 -3.44 -9.36
CA TYR A 513 2.50 -2.78 -8.31
C TYR A 513 1.27 -3.60 -7.90
N GLN A 514 0.82 -4.55 -8.72
CA GLN A 514 -0.22 -5.51 -8.35
C GLN A 514 0.21 -6.48 -7.24
N HIS A 515 1.51 -6.78 -7.16
CA HIS A 515 2.08 -7.77 -6.24
C HIS A 515 2.86 -7.16 -5.07
N ALA A 516 3.39 -5.96 -5.23
CA ALA A 516 4.19 -5.25 -4.23
C ALA A 516 3.98 -3.74 -4.32
N GLU A 517 4.25 -3.03 -3.24
CA GLU A 517 4.33 -1.58 -3.19
C GLU A 517 5.79 -1.13 -3.24
N PHE A 518 6.04 0.07 -3.75
CA PHE A 518 7.38 0.57 -3.97
C PHE A 518 7.63 1.87 -3.22
N THR A 519 8.87 2.05 -2.77
CA THR A 519 9.35 3.36 -2.34
C THR A 519 9.35 4.35 -3.52
N PRO A 520 9.47 5.65 -3.28
CA PRO A 520 9.86 6.60 -4.32
C PRO A 520 11.11 6.11 -5.04
N PRO A 521 11.29 6.46 -6.34
CA PRO A 521 12.48 6.06 -7.06
C PRO A 521 13.73 6.75 -6.48
N TYR A 522 14.78 5.97 -6.24
CA TYR A 522 16.09 6.49 -5.83
C TYR A 522 17.01 6.81 -7.02
N THR A 523 16.55 6.61 -8.27
CA THR A 523 17.25 6.95 -9.49
C THR A 523 16.38 7.81 -10.40
N GLU A 524 17.02 8.54 -11.31
CA GLU A 524 16.29 9.24 -12.36
C GLU A 524 15.45 8.27 -13.20
N SER A 525 14.31 8.74 -13.65
CA SER A 525 13.36 7.94 -14.44
C SER A 525 13.55 8.26 -15.91
N GLY A 526 13.56 7.24 -16.77
CA GLY A 526 13.62 7.44 -18.19
C GLY A 526 14.19 6.24 -18.95
N LEU A 527 13.76 6.08 -20.21
CA LEU A 527 14.36 5.19 -21.20
C LEU A 527 15.00 6.06 -22.26
N VAL A 528 16.26 5.78 -22.59
CA VAL A 528 17.06 6.55 -23.53
C VAL A 528 17.65 5.67 -24.61
N MET A 529 17.92 6.26 -25.76
CA MET A 529 18.57 5.63 -26.89
C MET A 529 20.06 5.99 -26.90
N ILE A 530 20.92 4.98 -26.97
CA ILE A 530 22.37 5.10 -27.10
C ILE A 530 22.78 4.68 -28.51
N VAL A 531 23.60 5.49 -29.15
CA VAL A 531 24.09 5.23 -30.50
C VAL A 531 25.59 5.45 -30.60
N PRO A 532 26.27 4.77 -31.55
CA PRO A 532 27.67 5.04 -31.83
C PRO A 532 27.88 6.48 -32.32
N VAL A 533 29.04 7.01 -32.02
CA VAL A 533 29.45 8.32 -32.50
C VAL A 533 30.38 8.14 -33.69
N ARG A 534 30.16 8.89 -34.73
CA ARG A 534 31.08 8.93 -35.89
C ARG A 534 31.78 10.28 -35.97
N SER A 535 33.08 10.21 -36.22
CA SER A 535 33.82 11.42 -36.59
C SER A 535 33.37 11.84 -37.99
N ARG A 536 33.02 13.09 -38.18
CA ARG A 536 32.60 13.66 -39.46
C ARG A 536 33.78 13.77 -40.42
N THR A 537 34.15 12.66 -41.01
CA THR A 537 35.31 12.58 -41.95
C THR A 537 35.02 13.13 -43.33
N GLN A 538 33.79 13.28 -43.76
CA GLN A 538 33.42 13.51 -45.17
C GLN A 538 33.52 14.94 -45.65
N GLU A 539 33.72 15.97 -44.82
CA GLU A 539 33.78 17.39 -45.21
C GLU A 539 35.09 18.09 -44.94
N LYS A 540 36.18 17.38 -44.80
CA LYS A 540 37.51 17.94 -44.49
C LYS A 540 37.98 18.94 -45.54
N ALA A 541 37.65 18.75 -46.82
CA ALA A 541 38.03 19.56 -47.93
C ALA A 541 37.48 21.01 -47.86
N TRP A 542 36.28 21.23 -47.35
CA TRP A 542 35.59 22.51 -47.30
C TRP A 542 35.68 23.17 -45.92
N LEU A 543 36.40 22.60 -44.99
CA LEU A 543 36.56 23.11 -43.63
C LEU A 543 37.17 24.51 -43.60
N ILE A 544 38.00 24.82 -44.59
CA ILE A 544 38.62 26.13 -44.72
C ILE A 544 37.60 27.24 -45.00
N ILE A 545 36.50 26.96 -45.68
CA ILE A 545 35.46 27.96 -46.02
C ILE A 545 34.45 28.12 -44.86
N LYS A 546 34.30 27.10 -44.02
CA LYS A 546 33.29 27.06 -42.95
C LYS A 546 33.43 28.11 -41.83
N PRO A 547 34.66 28.67 -41.50
CA PRO A 547 34.76 29.68 -40.46
C PRO A 547 33.85 30.90 -40.68
N PHE A 548 33.56 31.24 -41.92
CA PHE A 548 32.68 32.34 -42.30
C PHE A 548 31.51 31.86 -43.15
N THR A 549 30.36 32.55 -43.01
CA THR A 549 29.18 32.29 -43.83
C THR A 549 29.40 32.75 -45.27
N ASN A 550 28.71 32.17 -46.23
CA ASN A 550 28.84 32.54 -47.65
C ASN A 550 28.56 34.05 -47.85
N SER A 551 27.61 34.63 -47.14
CA SER A 551 27.29 36.07 -47.20
C SER A 551 28.44 36.93 -46.68
N LEU A 552 29.16 36.47 -45.64
CA LEU A 552 30.33 37.19 -45.16
C LEU A 552 31.52 37.13 -46.14
N TRP A 553 31.75 35.98 -46.79
CA TRP A 553 32.74 35.86 -47.86
C TRP A 553 32.48 36.83 -49.00
N VAL A 554 31.21 36.91 -49.49
CA VAL A 554 30.81 37.86 -50.53
C VAL A 554 31.01 39.30 -50.09
N LEU A 555 30.69 39.62 -48.83
CA LEU A 555 30.88 40.96 -48.26
C LEU A 555 32.37 41.32 -48.19
N ILE A 556 33.24 40.44 -47.70
CA ILE A 556 34.70 40.63 -47.62
C ILE A 556 35.24 40.85 -49.04
N GLY A 557 34.90 40.03 -50.03
CA GLY A 557 35.31 40.18 -51.40
C GLY A 557 34.84 41.48 -52.05
N GLY A 558 33.58 41.79 -51.86
CA GLY A 558 32.97 43.02 -52.41
C GLY A 558 33.58 44.31 -51.83
N THR A 559 33.78 44.35 -50.49
CA THR A 559 34.41 45.49 -49.84
C THR A 559 35.90 45.60 -50.22
N SER A 560 36.64 44.47 -50.38
CA SER A 560 38.00 44.45 -50.83
C SER A 560 38.17 45.03 -52.21
N ILE A 561 37.32 44.60 -53.18
CA ILE A 561 37.30 45.12 -54.53
C ILE A 561 36.91 46.61 -54.53
N TYR A 562 35.90 47.00 -53.74
CA TYR A 562 35.48 48.39 -53.63
C TYR A 562 36.62 49.26 -53.10
N ASN A 563 37.29 48.90 -52.05
CA ASN A 563 38.45 49.65 -51.51
C ASN A 563 39.60 49.70 -52.50
N GLY A 564 39.90 48.56 -53.21
CA GLY A 564 40.88 48.55 -54.28
C GLY A 564 40.52 49.52 -55.34
N PHE A 565 39.26 49.63 -55.76
CA PHE A 565 38.74 50.58 -56.76
C PHE A 565 38.88 52.05 -56.32
N VAL A 566 38.50 52.34 -55.08
CA VAL A 566 38.65 53.68 -54.50
C VAL A 566 40.13 54.14 -54.46
N ILE A 567 41.04 53.28 -54.04
CA ILE A 567 42.48 53.57 -53.99
C ILE A 567 43.01 53.75 -55.41
N TRP A 568 42.63 52.89 -56.34
CA TRP A 568 42.98 53.08 -57.79
C TRP A 568 42.52 54.37 -58.38
N LEU A 569 41.29 54.78 -58.06
CA LEU A 569 40.74 56.06 -58.56
C LEU A 569 41.47 57.31 -58.05
N ILE A 570 41.85 57.31 -56.76
CA ILE A 570 42.55 58.37 -56.09
C ILE A 570 44.02 58.45 -56.58
N GLU A 571 44.71 57.33 -56.73
CA GLU A 571 46.13 57.28 -57.08
C GLU A 571 46.41 57.31 -58.60
N ARG A 572 45.38 57.05 -59.43
CA ARG A 572 45.51 57.00 -60.91
C ARG A 572 46.27 58.18 -61.49
N ASN A 573 46.10 59.40 -60.97
CA ASN A 573 46.73 60.59 -61.49
C ASN A 573 48.12 60.79 -60.93
N HIS A 574 48.52 60.16 -59.84
CA HIS A 574 49.79 60.36 -59.15
C HIS A 574 50.84 59.24 -59.38
N CYS A 575 50.43 58.08 -59.87
CA CYS A 575 51.33 56.94 -60.09
C CYS A 575 51.31 56.52 -61.59
N PRO A 576 52.52 56.50 -62.23
CA PRO A 576 52.63 56.16 -63.65
C PRO A 576 52.34 54.65 -63.90
N GLU A 577 52.51 53.79 -62.90
CA GLU A 577 52.27 52.36 -62.96
C GLU A 577 50.74 52.04 -63.13
N LEU A 578 49.87 52.98 -62.75
CA LEU A 578 48.44 52.88 -62.88
C LEU A 578 47.87 53.40 -64.18
N LYS A 579 48.76 53.92 -65.10
CA LYS A 579 48.48 54.39 -66.43
C LYS A 579 48.97 53.40 -67.46
N GLY A 580 48.12 52.49 -67.91
CA GLY A 580 48.44 51.49 -68.90
C GLY A 580 47.20 50.99 -69.67
N SER A 581 47.32 49.92 -70.47
CA SER A 581 46.19 49.30 -71.12
C SER A 581 45.11 48.91 -70.10
N ILE A 582 43.81 48.85 -70.52
CA ILE A 582 42.72 48.46 -69.60
C ILE A 582 42.99 47.14 -68.87
N SER A 583 43.60 46.16 -69.52
CA SER A 583 43.93 44.86 -68.99
C SER A 583 44.95 44.97 -67.84
N ASN A 584 45.99 45.83 -67.98
CA ASN A 584 46.98 46.06 -66.90
C ASN A 584 46.35 46.82 -65.72
N GLN A 585 45.45 47.74 -65.96
CA GLN A 585 44.76 48.47 -64.89
C GLN A 585 43.85 47.55 -64.06
N VAL A 586 43.10 46.61 -64.67
CA VAL A 586 42.27 45.66 -64.01
C VAL A 586 43.16 44.69 -63.23
N GLY A 587 44.25 44.21 -63.81
CA GLY A 587 45.20 43.31 -63.07
C GLY A 587 45.78 43.99 -61.83
N THR A 588 46.22 45.30 -61.96
CA THR A 588 46.74 46.04 -60.81
C THR A 588 45.68 46.27 -59.74
N LEU A 589 44.40 46.56 -60.15
CA LEU A 589 43.32 46.69 -59.20
C LEU A 589 43.03 45.43 -58.40
N ILE A 590 42.93 44.27 -59.07
CA ILE A 590 42.76 42.95 -58.43
C ILE A 590 43.95 42.67 -57.51
N TRP A 591 45.19 42.91 -57.95
CA TRP A 591 46.36 42.73 -57.16
C TRP A 591 46.36 43.65 -55.94
N LEU A 592 45.99 44.91 -56.08
CA LEU A 592 45.87 45.86 -54.95
C LEU A 592 44.81 45.43 -53.99
N ALA A 593 43.63 45.03 -54.44
CA ALA A 593 42.54 44.55 -53.59
C ALA A 593 42.94 43.35 -52.76
N PHE A 594 43.67 42.37 -53.38
CA PHE A 594 44.09 41.17 -52.70
C PHE A 594 45.31 41.42 -51.80
N SER A 595 46.32 42.16 -52.22
CA SER A 595 47.51 42.47 -51.45
C SER A 595 47.19 43.26 -50.16
N THR A 596 46.21 44.14 -50.21
CA THR A 596 45.76 44.92 -49.06
C THR A 596 45.04 44.09 -48.03
N LEU A 597 44.34 43.00 -48.45
CA LEU A 597 43.68 42.08 -47.50
C LEU A 597 44.69 41.32 -46.65
N PHE A 598 45.89 41.00 -47.21
CA PHE A 598 46.94 40.25 -46.51
C PHE A 598 48.10 41.15 -45.99
N SER A 599 47.92 42.45 -45.96
CA SER A 599 48.90 43.45 -45.49
C SER A 599 50.21 43.41 -46.30
N LEU A 600 50.20 42.88 -47.52
CA LEU A 600 51.31 42.85 -48.44
C LEU A 600 51.42 44.20 -49.14
N ASN A 601 52.05 45.21 -48.50
CA ASN A 601 52.12 46.51 -49.03
C ASN A 601 53.52 46.82 -49.64
N SER A 602 53.58 46.78 -51.00
CA SER A 602 54.83 47.11 -51.73
C SER A 602 54.74 48.47 -52.45
N ASN A 603 53.57 49.11 -52.55
CA ASN A 603 53.38 50.37 -53.32
C ASN A 603 53.33 51.59 -52.40
N LYS A 604 54.23 52.57 -52.64
CA LYS A 604 54.22 53.85 -51.90
C LYS A 604 53.04 54.71 -52.34
N LEU A 605 51.99 54.75 -51.52
CA LEU A 605 50.82 55.65 -51.70
C LEU A 605 51.29 57.11 -51.57
N LYS A 606 50.94 57.98 -52.51
CA LYS A 606 51.36 59.40 -52.51
C LYS A 606 50.26 60.30 -51.91
N SER A 607 49.00 59.92 -52.03
CA SER A 607 47.90 60.74 -51.54
C SER A 607 47.58 60.47 -50.08
N ASN A 608 47.36 61.53 -49.26
CA ASN A 608 46.98 61.36 -47.87
C ASN A 608 45.57 60.75 -47.73
N LEU A 609 44.66 60.92 -48.65
CA LEU A 609 43.32 60.29 -48.65
C LEU A 609 43.46 58.77 -48.82
N SER A 610 44.30 58.33 -49.79
CA SER A 610 44.54 56.89 -49.99
C SER A 610 45.15 56.24 -48.75
N ARG A 611 46.07 56.98 -48.01
CA ARG A 611 46.69 56.51 -46.77
C ARG A 611 45.67 56.31 -45.68
N ILE A 612 44.72 57.23 -45.47
CA ILE A 612 43.67 57.14 -44.44
C ILE A 612 42.75 55.97 -44.76
N THR A 613 42.28 55.85 -46.01
CA THR A 613 41.43 54.73 -46.47
C THR A 613 42.14 53.40 -46.23
N MET A 614 43.46 53.35 -46.51
CA MET A 614 44.26 52.17 -46.35
C MET A 614 44.43 51.78 -44.88
N VAL A 615 44.62 52.71 -43.97
CA VAL A 615 44.77 52.47 -42.52
C VAL A 615 43.47 51.85 -41.97
N VAL A 616 42.31 52.39 -42.29
CA VAL A 616 41.01 51.85 -41.84
C VAL A 616 40.81 50.47 -42.41
N TRP A 617 41.15 50.26 -43.69
CA TRP A 617 41.01 48.93 -44.31
C TRP A 617 41.96 47.90 -43.70
N LEU A 618 43.18 48.26 -43.43
CA LEU A 618 44.18 47.36 -42.79
C LEU A 618 43.77 46.98 -41.39
N PHE A 619 43.16 47.89 -40.64
CA PHE A 619 42.57 47.56 -39.35
C PHE A 619 41.45 46.53 -39.47
N MET A 620 40.49 46.73 -40.40
CA MET A 620 39.43 45.76 -40.68
C MET A 620 39.98 44.43 -41.15
N SER A 621 40.98 44.42 -42.07
CA SER A 621 41.66 43.24 -42.53
C SER A 621 42.31 42.43 -41.40
N LEU A 622 42.95 43.16 -40.45
CA LEU A 622 43.55 42.55 -39.28
C LEU A 622 42.45 41.85 -38.42
N VAL A 623 41.33 42.52 -38.16
CA VAL A 623 40.25 41.89 -37.37
C VAL A 623 39.68 40.67 -38.09
N ILE A 624 39.45 40.77 -39.40
CA ILE A 624 38.93 39.64 -40.20
C ILE A 624 39.89 38.45 -40.17
N THR A 625 41.19 38.70 -40.36
CA THR A 625 42.19 37.61 -40.42
C THR A 625 42.39 36.96 -39.06
N GLN A 626 42.40 37.73 -37.95
CA GLN A 626 42.48 37.19 -36.60
C GLN A 626 41.23 36.38 -36.22
N THR A 627 40.03 36.88 -36.58
CA THR A 627 38.75 36.16 -36.35
C THR A 627 38.68 34.87 -37.14
N TYR A 628 39.17 34.89 -38.39
CA TYR A 628 39.21 33.68 -39.21
C TYR A 628 40.16 32.65 -38.62
N THR A 629 41.38 33.06 -38.22
CA THR A 629 42.36 32.16 -37.58
C THR A 629 41.82 31.56 -36.27
N ALA A 630 41.27 32.39 -35.42
CA ALA A 630 40.70 31.94 -34.13
C ALA A 630 39.53 30.94 -34.36
N LYS A 631 38.64 31.21 -35.29
CA LYS A 631 37.50 30.33 -35.58
C LYS A 631 37.95 29.03 -36.27
N LEU A 632 38.91 29.10 -37.18
CA LEU A 632 39.49 27.93 -37.81
C LEU A 632 40.22 27.04 -36.79
N ALA A 633 41.03 27.66 -35.88
CA ALA A 633 41.68 26.91 -34.81
C ALA A 633 40.67 26.21 -33.90
N SER A 634 39.59 26.92 -33.50
CA SER A 634 38.50 26.33 -32.72
C SER A 634 37.83 25.14 -33.41
N LEU A 635 37.62 25.22 -34.75
CA LEU A 635 37.01 24.14 -35.53
C LEU A 635 37.93 22.94 -35.69
N LEU A 636 39.24 23.15 -35.69
CA LEU A 636 40.24 22.09 -35.79
C LEU A 636 40.53 21.38 -34.48
N THR A 637 40.38 22.08 -33.36
CA THR A 637 40.68 21.55 -32.01
C THR A 637 39.47 20.83 -31.36
N LEU A 638 38.26 21.11 -31.76
CA LEU A 638 37.06 20.44 -31.24
C LEU A 638 36.66 19.25 -32.13
N PRO A 639 36.80 17.97 -31.70
CA PRO A 639 36.31 16.86 -32.43
C PRO A 639 34.77 16.95 -32.54
N GLN A 640 34.26 17.18 -33.74
CA GLN A 640 32.84 17.15 -34.04
C GLN A 640 32.39 15.70 -34.14
N LEU A 641 32.01 15.12 -33.01
CA LEU A 641 31.39 13.82 -32.93
C LEU A 641 29.90 13.97 -33.20
N GLU A 642 29.38 13.32 -34.22
CA GLU A 642 27.95 13.29 -34.56
C GLU A 642 27.37 11.92 -34.24
N PRO A 643 26.19 11.83 -33.64
CA PRO A 643 25.50 10.56 -33.47
C PRO A 643 25.16 9.97 -34.84
N THR A 644 25.30 8.65 -34.97
CA THR A 644 24.98 7.96 -36.23
C THR A 644 23.51 8.01 -36.57
N VAL A 645 22.67 8.06 -35.58
CA VAL A 645 21.20 8.20 -35.67
C VAL A 645 20.71 9.20 -34.68
N VAL A 646 19.84 10.09 -35.08
CA VAL A 646 19.31 11.17 -34.23
C VAL A 646 17.89 10.89 -33.74
N ASP A 647 17.10 10.10 -34.50
CA ASP A 647 15.68 9.92 -34.26
C ASP A 647 15.27 8.43 -34.34
N VAL A 648 14.31 8.06 -33.47
CA VAL A 648 13.71 6.72 -33.42
C VAL A 648 12.96 6.38 -34.70
N PHE A 649 12.29 7.38 -35.31
CA PHE A 649 11.59 7.19 -36.58
C PHE A 649 12.53 6.81 -37.72
N ALA A 650 13.77 7.29 -37.71
CA ALA A 650 14.77 6.90 -38.69
C ALA A 650 15.15 5.41 -38.57
N LEU A 651 15.23 4.87 -37.33
CA LEU A 651 15.47 3.45 -37.06
C LEU A 651 14.30 2.58 -37.52
N GLN A 652 13.09 3.00 -37.25
CA GLN A 652 11.89 2.29 -37.70
C GLN A 652 11.77 2.23 -39.22
N ASN A 653 11.95 3.34 -39.90
CA ASN A 653 11.86 3.43 -41.36
C ASN A 653 12.96 2.64 -42.07
N SER A 654 14.13 2.50 -41.44
CA SER A 654 15.25 1.70 -41.96
C SER A 654 15.16 0.23 -41.59
N ASN A 655 14.16 -0.23 -40.82
CA ASN A 655 14.06 -1.56 -40.24
C ASN A 655 15.34 -1.99 -39.52
N ALA A 656 16.02 -1.06 -38.86
CA ALA A 656 17.28 -1.31 -38.19
C ALA A 656 17.09 -2.18 -36.94
N MET A 657 18.08 -3.03 -36.69
CA MET A 657 18.17 -3.84 -35.48
C MET A 657 18.43 -2.92 -34.27
N VAL A 658 17.67 -3.08 -33.21
CA VAL A 658 17.84 -2.35 -31.94
C VAL A 658 18.08 -3.33 -30.82
N GLY A 659 18.92 -2.94 -29.86
CA GLY A 659 19.29 -3.78 -28.74
C GLY A 659 18.60 -3.34 -27.42
N CYS A 660 18.34 -4.28 -26.54
CA CYS A 660 17.92 -4.01 -25.16
C CYS A 660 18.33 -5.13 -24.21
N ALA A 661 18.19 -4.90 -22.88
CA ALA A 661 18.47 -5.93 -21.87
C ALA A 661 17.40 -7.02 -21.89
N GLY A 662 17.78 -8.29 -22.00
CA GLY A 662 16.90 -9.43 -22.22
C GLY A 662 15.98 -9.80 -21.05
N ALA A 663 16.38 -9.52 -19.83
CA ALA A 663 15.54 -9.74 -18.64
C ALA A 663 14.68 -8.50 -18.26
N SER A 664 14.55 -7.55 -19.20
CA SER A 664 13.94 -6.25 -18.98
C SER A 664 12.61 -6.12 -19.73
N TYR A 665 11.76 -5.25 -19.21
CA TYR A 665 10.52 -4.85 -19.86
C TYR A 665 10.73 -4.04 -21.16
N ILE A 666 11.97 -3.62 -21.44
CA ILE A 666 12.28 -2.71 -22.54
C ILE A 666 11.90 -3.32 -23.87
N SER A 667 12.13 -4.63 -24.04
CA SER A 667 11.74 -5.35 -25.25
C SER A 667 10.25 -5.19 -25.55
N LYS A 668 9.40 -5.38 -24.54
CA LYS A 668 7.94 -5.20 -24.65
C LYS A 668 7.55 -3.74 -24.92
N TYR A 669 8.25 -2.80 -24.30
CA TYR A 669 8.03 -1.37 -24.53
C TYR A 669 8.40 -0.96 -25.97
N LEU A 670 9.50 -1.49 -26.51
CA LEU A 670 9.91 -1.25 -27.89
C LEU A 670 8.87 -1.77 -28.89
N GLU A 671 8.26 -2.92 -28.61
CA GLU A 671 7.26 -3.54 -29.45
C GLU A 671 5.89 -2.84 -29.36
N GLU A 672 5.38 -2.66 -28.15
CA GLU A 672 4.01 -2.16 -27.92
C GLU A 672 3.87 -0.63 -28.01
N VAL A 673 4.89 0.12 -27.57
CA VAL A 673 4.83 1.59 -27.49
C VAL A 673 5.61 2.27 -28.61
N LEU A 674 6.80 1.80 -28.88
CA LEU A 674 7.64 2.33 -29.97
C LEU A 674 7.47 1.57 -31.28
N HIS A 675 6.58 0.57 -31.36
CA HIS A 675 6.19 -0.14 -32.58
C HIS A 675 7.35 -0.70 -33.43
N PHE A 676 8.42 -1.16 -32.78
CA PHE A 676 9.45 -1.93 -33.46
C PHE A 676 8.96 -3.34 -33.74
N HIS A 677 9.35 -3.88 -34.88
CA HIS A 677 9.01 -5.26 -35.22
C HIS A 677 9.79 -6.22 -34.30
N HIS A 678 9.13 -7.25 -33.78
CA HIS A 678 9.74 -8.22 -32.85
C HIS A 678 11.08 -8.76 -33.34
N ASN A 679 11.20 -9.07 -34.65
CA ASN A 679 12.44 -9.61 -35.27
C ASN A 679 13.59 -8.59 -35.30
N ASN A 680 13.29 -7.28 -35.09
CA ASN A 680 14.31 -6.23 -35.12
C ASN A 680 14.79 -5.86 -33.71
N ILE A 681 14.32 -6.59 -32.67
CA ILE A 681 14.71 -6.37 -31.29
C ILE A 681 15.63 -7.49 -30.82
N LYS A 682 16.87 -7.14 -30.52
CA LYS A 682 17.85 -8.06 -29.96
C LYS A 682 17.96 -7.94 -28.46
N ASN A 683 17.75 -9.03 -27.76
CA ASN A 683 17.87 -9.14 -26.32
C ASN A 683 19.26 -9.61 -25.91
N PHE A 684 19.99 -8.84 -25.13
CA PHE A 684 21.31 -9.15 -24.61
C PHE A 684 21.26 -9.71 -23.19
N SER A 685 22.15 -10.66 -22.89
CA SER A 685 22.20 -11.32 -21.59
C SER A 685 23.01 -10.54 -20.55
N GLY A 686 23.97 -9.74 -20.98
CA GLY A 686 24.87 -8.98 -20.11
C GLY A 686 25.25 -7.63 -20.69
N ALA A 687 25.76 -6.73 -19.83
CA ALA A 687 26.22 -5.41 -20.23
C ALA A 687 27.49 -5.46 -21.11
N ASP A 688 28.31 -6.49 -20.94
CA ASP A 688 29.56 -6.70 -21.68
C ASP A 688 29.33 -6.87 -23.19
N GLU A 689 28.13 -7.30 -23.59
CA GLU A 689 27.73 -7.50 -24.98
C GLU A 689 27.35 -6.21 -25.73
N TYR A 690 27.01 -5.14 -25.00
CA TYR A 690 26.42 -3.93 -25.57
C TYR A 690 27.40 -3.14 -26.44
N ALA A 691 28.61 -2.88 -25.93
CA ALA A 691 29.61 -2.11 -26.64
C ALA A 691 30.14 -2.85 -27.90
N PRO A 692 30.44 -4.15 -27.85
CA PRO A 692 30.81 -4.91 -29.07
C PRO A 692 29.70 -4.90 -30.13
N ALA A 693 28.45 -5.12 -29.75
CA ALA A 693 27.31 -5.15 -30.68
C ALA A 693 27.05 -3.79 -31.36
N LEU A 694 27.23 -2.68 -30.64
CA LEU A 694 27.15 -1.34 -31.21
C LEU A 694 28.34 -1.01 -32.11
N ARG A 695 29.57 -1.45 -31.75
CA ARG A 695 30.79 -1.24 -32.58
C ARG A 695 30.76 -2.07 -33.86
N SER A 696 30.29 -3.31 -33.81
CA SER A 696 30.16 -4.18 -35.00
C SER A 696 28.97 -3.81 -35.88
N GLN A 697 28.14 -2.84 -35.50
CA GLN A 697 26.88 -2.45 -36.14
C GLN A 697 25.84 -3.59 -36.21
N GLU A 698 25.97 -4.59 -35.35
CA GLU A 698 24.97 -5.63 -35.19
C GLU A 698 23.62 -5.05 -34.73
N VAL A 699 23.67 -4.03 -33.88
CA VAL A 699 22.53 -3.16 -33.54
C VAL A 699 22.89 -1.72 -33.84
N ALA A 700 21.94 -0.99 -34.42
CA ALA A 700 22.11 0.43 -34.75
C ALA A 700 21.95 1.35 -33.54
N ALA A 701 21.17 0.93 -32.56
CA ALA A 701 20.93 1.65 -31.32
C ALA A 701 20.68 0.66 -30.17
N LEU A 702 20.99 1.12 -28.95
CA LEU A 702 20.69 0.39 -27.71
C LEU A 702 19.74 1.22 -26.84
N PHE A 703 18.67 0.58 -26.35
CA PHE A 703 17.72 1.19 -25.45
C PHE A 703 17.97 0.73 -24.00
N LEU A 704 18.30 1.69 -23.13
CA LEU A 704 18.56 1.42 -21.72
C LEU A 704 17.78 2.41 -20.84
N ASN A 705 17.51 1.98 -19.61
CA ASN A 705 17.06 2.93 -18.57
C ASN A 705 18.13 4.00 -18.34
N LEU A 706 17.74 5.23 -18.17
CA LEU A 706 18.65 6.37 -18.02
C LEU A 706 19.77 6.15 -16.99
N PRO A 707 19.51 5.59 -15.78
CA PRO A 707 20.57 5.29 -14.82
C PRO A 707 21.63 4.32 -15.38
N LEU A 708 21.20 3.27 -16.07
CA LEU A 708 22.10 2.28 -16.67
C LEU A 708 22.86 2.85 -17.86
N ALA A 709 22.22 3.71 -18.63
CA ALA A 709 22.83 4.44 -19.72
C ALA A 709 23.97 5.35 -19.26
N LYS A 710 23.82 6.02 -18.12
CA LYS A 710 24.88 6.85 -17.50
C LYS A 710 26.12 6.00 -17.16
N VAL A 711 25.93 4.82 -16.58
CA VAL A 711 27.05 3.90 -16.26
C VAL A 711 27.73 3.44 -17.53
N PHE A 712 26.97 2.97 -18.52
CA PHE A 712 27.49 2.50 -19.79
C PHE A 712 28.31 3.60 -20.51
N LEU A 713 27.84 4.82 -20.51
CA LEU A 713 28.56 5.96 -21.10
C LEU A 713 29.78 6.40 -20.28
N ALA A 714 29.76 6.22 -18.97
CA ALA A 714 30.92 6.47 -18.13
C ALA A 714 32.06 5.47 -18.40
N GLU A 715 31.70 4.21 -18.71
CA GLU A 715 32.65 3.16 -19.11
C GLU A 715 33.17 3.35 -20.55
N ASN A 716 32.33 3.88 -21.46
CA ASN A 716 32.61 4.01 -22.89
C ASN A 716 32.48 5.47 -23.35
N CYS A 717 33.27 6.35 -22.78
CA CYS A 717 33.07 7.80 -22.80
C CYS A 717 33.30 8.50 -24.16
N LYS A 718 33.98 7.88 -25.13
CA LYS A 718 34.30 8.48 -26.43
C LYS A 718 33.55 7.84 -27.62
N SER A 719 33.08 6.61 -27.49
CA SER A 719 32.53 5.82 -28.58
C SER A 719 31.03 5.97 -28.79
N PHE A 720 30.28 6.35 -27.74
CA PHE A 720 28.82 6.37 -27.76
C PHE A 720 28.23 7.64 -27.16
N THR A 721 27.00 7.95 -27.55
CA THR A 721 26.25 9.10 -27.01
C THR A 721 24.79 8.79 -26.86
N MET A 722 24.12 9.49 -25.93
CA MET A 722 22.66 9.50 -25.83
C MET A 722 22.08 10.42 -26.90
N THR A 723 21.00 10.00 -27.54
CA THR A 723 20.29 10.78 -28.53
C THR A 723 18.79 10.52 -28.48
N GLY A 724 18.01 11.42 -29.08
CA GLY A 724 16.56 11.33 -29.10
C GLY A 724 15.92 11.77 -27.78
N PRO A 725 14.58 11.63 -27.67
CA PRO A 725 13.84 11.99 -26.48
C PRO A 725 14.05 10.97 -25.34
N THR A 726 13.97 11.43 -24.10
CA THR A 726 13.88 10.55 -22.93
C THR A 726 12.42 10.12 -22.75
N TYR A 727 12.14 8.85 -22.89
CA TYR A 727 10.79 8.29 -22.69
C TYR A 727 10.54 8.11 -21.20
N SER A 728 9.41 8.63 -20.70
CA SER A 728 9.07 8.56 -19.28
C SER A 728 8.70 7.12 -18.89
N VAL A 729 9.53 6.52 -18.06
CA VAL A 729 9.29 5.21 -17.43
C VAL A 729 9.66 5.29 -15.96
N GLY A 730 9.15 4.37 -15.13
CA GLY A 730 9.46 4.35 -13.70
C GLY A 730 10.96 4.21 -13.43
N GLY A 731 11.48 4.92 -12.42
CA GLY A 731 12.84 4.75 -11.92
C GLY A 731 12.98 3.45 -11.12
N PHE A 732 14.14 3.26 -10.46
CA PHE A 732 14.35 2.11 -9.58
C PHE A 732 13.92 2.44 -8.15
N GLY A 733 13.16 1.53 -7.54
CA GLY A 733 12.70 1.63 -6.16
C GLY A 733 12.84 0.30 -5.42
N PHE A 734 12.74 0.35 -4.10
CA PHE A 734 12.68 -0.84 -3.26
C PHE A 734 11.25 -1.35 -3.19
N ALA A 735 11.09 -2.66 -3.25
CA ALA A 735 9.78 -3.31 -3.23
C ALA A 735 9.48 -3.89 -1.85
N PHE A 736 8.26 -3.67 -1.36
CA PHE A 736 7.72 -4.17 -0.10
C PHE A 736 6.38 -4.88 -0.33
N PRO A 737 5.94 -5.76 0.56
CA PRO A 737 4.60 -6.33 0.50
C PRO A 737 3.53 -5.24 0.49
N ARG A 738 2.41 -5.50 -0.17
CA ARG A 738 1.27 -4.57 -0.14
C ARG A 738 0.76 -4.40 1.28
N GLY A 739 0.46 -3.17 1.67
CA GLY A 739 0.05 -2.83 3.02
C GLY A 739 1.18 -2.93 4.07
N SER A 740 2.44 -2.95 3.64
CA SER A 740 3.59 -2.98 4.56
C SER A 740 3.65 -1.72 5.41
N GLN A 741 3.58 -1.90 6.71
CA GLN A 741 3.65 -0.80 7.69
C GLN A 741 5.06 -0.18 7.79
N LEU A 742 6.09 -0.86 7.24
CA LEU A 742 7.45 -0.33 7.13
C LEU A 742 7.58 0.70 5.99
N LEU A 743 6.81 0.54 4.92
CA LEU A 743 6.95 1.34 3.70
C LEU A 743 6.84 2.85 3.93
N PRO A 744 5.88 3.39 4.70
CA PRO A 744 5.82 4.83 4.97
C PRO A 744 7.08 5.36 5.67
N SER A 745 7.59 4.64 6.66
CA SER A 745 8.80 5.03 7.39
C SER A 745 10.03 4.97 6.51
N VAL A 746 10.19 3.92 5.71
CA VAL A 746 11.30 3.78 4.74
C VAL A 746 11.20 4.84 3.65
N THR A 747 9.99 5.14 3.16
CA THR A 747 9.75 6.21 2.18
C THR A 747 10.18 7.57 2.72
N GLN A 748 9.78 7.89 3.95
CA GLN A 748 10.17 9.15 4.60
C GLN A 748 11.70 9.23 4.80
N ALA A 749 12.33 8.14 5.22
CA ALA A 749 13.79 8.08 5.38
C ALA A 749 14.50 8.27 4.03
N MET A 750 14.03 7.62 2.97
CA MET A 750 14.59 7.76 1.62
C MET A 750 14.45 9.19 1.08
N LEU A 751 13.32 9.84 1.31
CA LEU A 751 13.15 11.25 0.94
C LEU A 751 14.17 12.15 1.66
N LYS A 752 14.42 11.90 2.96
CA LYS A 752 15.47 12.63 3.70
C LYS A 752 16.86 12.40 3.11
N VAL A 753 17.21 11.18 2.72
CA VAL A 753 18.48 10.86 2.04
C VAL A 753 18.61 11.65 0.73
N SER A 754 17.51 11.76 -0.02
CA SER A 754 17.48 12.55 -1.26
C SER A 754 17.62 14.05 -1.00
N GLU A 755 16.88 14.59 -0.02
CA GLU A 755 16.89 16.01 0.34
C GLU A 755 18.25 16.46 0.90
N LYS A 756 18.95 15.60 1.63
CA LYS A 756 20.32 15.85 2.14
C LYS A 756 21.40 15.82 1.04
N GLY A 757 21.06 15.41 -0.17
CA GLY A 757 22.01 15.26 -1.27
C GLY A 757 22.88 14.01 -1.20
N THR A 758 22.69 13.15 -0.20
CA THR A 758 23.46 11.90 -0.03
C THR A 758 23.31 10.98 -1.23
N LEU A 759 22.12 10.95 -1.81
CA LEU A 759 21.82 10.14 -3.00
C LEU A 759 22.69 10.56 -4.20
N GLN A 760 22.80 11.87 -4.45
CA GLN A 760 23.62 12.43 -5.53
C GLN A 760 25.12 12.18 -5.28
N ASP A 761 25.56 12.22 -4.03
CA ASP A 761 26.95 11.94 -3.68
C ASP A 761 27.29 10.46 -3.89
N LEU A 762 26.38 9.53 -3.55
CA LEU A 762 26.54 8.10 -3.82
C LEU A 762 26.58 7.82 -5.32
N GLU A 763 25.67 8.42 -6.11
CA GLU A 763 25.65 8.29 -7.57
C GLU A 763 26.95 8.84 -8.18
N ARG A 764 27.40 10.01 -7.73
CA ARG A 764 28.64 10.62 -8.19
C ARG A 764 29.86 9.77 -7.86
N LYS A 765 29.94 9.19 -6.66
CA LYS A 765 31.01 8.26 -6.27
C LYS A 765 31.01 7.00 -7.14
N MET A 766 29.82 6.43 -7.40
CA MET A 766 29.70 5.29 -8.29
C MET A 766 30.22 5.59 -9.71
N LEU A 767 29.81 6.71 -10.29
CA LEU A 767 30.24 7.11 -11.64
C LEU A 767 31.74 7.50 -11.68
N ALA A 768 32.27 8.16 -10.65
CA ALA A 768 33.68 8.54 -10.58
C ALA A 768 34.63 7.35 -10.43
N SER A 769 34.15 6.21 -9.94
CA SER A 769 34.96 4.99 -9.83
C SER A 769 35.14 4.28 -11.18
N GLN A 770 34.39 4.67 -12.19
CA GLN A 770 34.46 4.06 -13.53
C GLN A 770 35.65 4.62 -14.31
N LYS A 771 36.55 3.74 -14.75
CA LYS A 771 37.61 4.08 -15.69
C LYS A 771 37.06 3.99 -17.11
N CYS A 772 37.29 5.02 -17.92
CA CYS A 772 36.93 5.03 -19.31
C CYS A 772 37.70 3.92 -20.06
N MET A 773 37.00 2.90 -20.53
CA MET A 773 37.61 1.79 -21.30
C MET A 773 38.12 2.22 -22.68
N ASP A 774 37.69 3.37 -23.20
CA ASP A 774 38.13 3.95 -24.46
C ASP A 774 39.50 4.65 -24.35
N MET A 775 40.16 4.60 -23.22
CA MET A 775 41.56 5.05 -23.06
C MET A 775 42.51 3.89 -23.40
N ASP A 776 42.71 3.60 -24.67
CA ASP A 776 43.91 2.91 -25.08
C ASP A 776 45.09 3.86 -24.96
N PRO A 777 46.11 3.53 -24.14
CA PRO A 777 47.24 4.42 -23.93
C PRO A 777 48.08 4.63 -25.23
N GLU A 778 47.94 3.76 -26.21
CA GLU A 778 48.65 3.85 -27.49
C GLU A 778 47.93 4.73 -28.53
N GLU A 779 46.62 4.95 -28.44
CA GLU A 779 45.89 5.85 -29.37
C GLU A 779 45.92 7.32 -28.96
N ASP A 780 46.20 7.67 -27.71
CA ASP A 780 46.33 9.07 -27.27
C ASP A 780 47.66 9.70 -27.71
N GLU A 781 48.68 8.89 -28.02
CA GLU A 781 49.93 9.41 -28.61
C GLU A 781 49.82 9.63 -30.14
N CYS A 782 48.79 9.09 -30.81
CA CYS A 782 48.52 9.22 -32.21
C CYS A 782 47.52 10.27 -32.66
N LEU A 783 46.83 10.93 -31.71
CA LEU A 783 46.16 12.21 -31.95
C LEU A 783 47.21 13.34 -31.88
N SER A 784 48.35 13.11 -32.56
CA SER A 784 49.25 14.21 -32.86
C SER A 784 48.42 15.30 -33.55
N LEU A 785 48.51 16.51 -33.02
CA LEU A 785 47.98 17.76 -33.54
C LEU A 785 48.52 18.13 -34.94
N SER A 786 48.93 17.11 -35.75
CA SER A 786 49.45 17.27 -37.11
C SER A 786 48.28 17.39 -38.07
N VAL A 787 48.20 18.55 -38.69
CA VAL A 787 47.20 18.82 -39.74
C VAL A 787 47.57 18.05 -41.00
N SER A 788 46.77 17.02 -41.31
CA SER A 788 46.98 16.16 -42.49
C SER A 788 46.75 16.95 -43.79
N PRO A 789 47.50 16.63 -44.87
CA PRO A 789 47.29 17.21 -46.20
C PRO A 789 45.86 17.11 -46.72
N SER A 790 45.08 16.16 -46.20
CA SER A 790 43.65 16.00 -46.55
C SER A 790 42.76 17.19 -46.22
N TYR A 791 43.20 18.11 -45.39
CA TYR A 791 42.48 19.34 -45.11
C TYR A 791 42.75 20.44 -46.14
N PHE A 792 43.87 20.38 -46.87
CA PHE A 792 44.33 21.42 -47.78
C PHE A 792 44.42 20.99 -49.24
N TRP A 793 44.05 19.77 -49.62
CA TRP A 793 44.21 19.27 -50.95
C TRP A 793 43.50 20.13 -52.01
N VAL A 794 42.34 20.69 -51.71
CA VAL A 794 41.62 21.57 -52.63
C VAL A 794 42.42 22.85 -52.91
N LEU A 795 43.08 23.42 -51.86
CA LEU A 795 43.92 24.58 -51.98
C LEU A 795 45.16 24.28 -52.85
N PHE A 796 45.80 23.12 -52.66
CA PHE A 796 46.92 22.67 -53.46
C PHE A 796 46.54 22.42 -54.93
N LEU A 797 45.35 21.89 -55.16
CA LEU A 797 44.85 21.67 -56.52
C LEU A 797 44.57 23.02 -57.20
N PHE A 798 44.03 24.01 -56.47
CA PHE A 798 43.74 25.33 -57.03
C PHE A 798 45.01 26.10 -57.35
N THR A 799 46.02 26.12 -56.46
CA THR A 799 47.35 26.77 -56.69
C THR A 799 48.13 26.09 -57.82
N GLY A 800 48.15 24.77 -57.82
CA GLY A 800 48.79 23.98 -58.89
C GLY A 800 48.15 24.22 -60.26
N GLY A 801 46.81 24.28 -60.31
CA GLY A 801 46.04 24.54 -61.53
C GLY A 801 46.30 25.94 -62.09
N THR A 802 46.26 26.97 -61.21
CA THR A 802 46.54 28.37 -61.63
C THR A 802 47.97 28.54 -62.12
N SER A 803 48.95 27.96 -61.44
CA SER A 803 50.35 27.98 -61.85
C SER A 803 50.59 27.28 -63.15
N SER A 804 49.96 26.10 -63.39
CA SER A 804 50.04 25.39 -64.67
C SER A 804 49.39 26.15 -65.81
N MET A 805 48.27 26.81 -65.55
CA MET A 805 47.59 27.65 -66.54
C MET A 805 48.45 28.86 -66.91
N ALA A 806 49.06 29.54 -65.91
CA ALA A 806 49.95 30.66 -66.15
C ALA A 806 51.18 30.24 -66.99
N LEU A 807 51.74 29.04 -66.65
CA LEU A 807 52.88 28.47 -67.45
C LEU A 807 52.46 28.17 -68.88
N ALA A 808 51.30 27.60 -69.05
CA ALA A 808 50.75 27.28 -70.42
C ALA A 808 50.53 28.55 -71.22
N ILE A 809 49.97 29.61 -70.63
CA ILE A 809 49.82 30.93 -71.28
C ILE A 809 51.16 31.57 -71.58
N TYR A 810 52.14 31.45 -70.71
CA TYR A 810 53.49 31.96 -70.96
C TYR A 810 54.17 31.20 -72.15
N ILE A 811 54.12 29.87 -72.19
CA ILE A 811 54.65 29.08 -73.29
C ILE A 811 53.92 29.41 -74.62
N PHE A 812 52.60 29.54 -74.56
CA PHE A 812 51.81 29.86 -75.75
C PHE A 812 52.19 31.27 -76.28
N ARG A 813 52.34 32.27 -75.38
CA ARG A 813 52.82 33.60 -75.79
C ARG A 813 54.24 33.59 -76.29
N ALA A 814 55.14 32.85 -75.69
CA ALA A 814 56.50 32.72 -76.16
C ALA A 814 56.61 32.03 -77.52
N TYR A 815 55.74 31.04 -77.78
CA TYR A 815 55.65 30.38 -79.04
C TYR A 815 55.10 31.27 -80.19
N ASN A 816 54.07 32.11 -79.90
CA ASN A 816 53.49 33.02 -80.83
C ASN A 816 54.33 34.33 -81.07
N SER A 817 55.39 34.54 -80.31
CA SER A 817 56.29 35.73 -80.33
C SER A 817 57.59 35.36 -81.12
N LYS A 818 57.77 34.13 -81.55
CA LYS A 818 58.76 33.69 -82.56
C LYS A 818 58.10 33.53 -83.94
#